data_e4add07218d5ab47538079b5d896b665
#
_entry.id   e4add07218d5ab47538079b5d896b665
#
_cell.length_a   1.000
_cell.length_b   1.000
_cell.length_c   1.000
_cell.angle_alpha   90.00
_cell.angle_beta   90.00
_cell.angle_gamma   90.00
#
_symmetry.space_group_name_H-M   'P 1'
#
loop_
_entity.id
_entity.type
_entity.pdbx_description
1 polymer ?
#
loop_
_entity_poly.entity_id
_entity_poly.type
_entity_poly.pdbx_seq_one_letter_code
_entity_poly.pdbx_strand_id
1 'polypeptide(L)'
;ALAERPCFLCGQNRPKAQMVLPTDRTLELLINPFPIVPQHLTLPTRHHRPQDLTALLPALFDMAERWPSFFLLYNGPRSGASAPDHAHLQAALRGYVPIEKDWTKYAGRLKKVYPLSSAEEYNLTEAGYSAEAGIYLLRDYACPAFVLIDESADKGCHLLQRLLALLPKDKGQSEPDLNLLVWQQVATTSKPAHTVAVLFPRKKHRPDVYFAQGAAQRIISPGAIDMGGLIITPRAEDFEALTAKEVEAILREVTLSDKEVAAIAKRLTDKPAAAARTGKPGKNIMHYNECPNVAVGILTSEQVTFTLNMPYTAKGNAVEGVQHVAYRDGGILWQDNIYSELRFKPTQQDASFTLEDVTIGVDFHWERKEAQTFHGTLHLLVDEGKIVVINEVDAEEYLKSVISSEMRSTSSMELLKAHAVVSRSWLFYQMQARRDSSENAGGFFTFTRKESEYLRWYDRTDHTLFDVCADDHCQRYQGITRQNSAAVVEAVETTRGCVLTYEDVLCDARFSKCCGGASEKFSTCWGDEDYPYLAPIRDSKDETLPNLTEEAQAEAWIAASPDAFCNTQDPRLIQQVLNDYDQETPDFYRWTTTYQQAELADLIKQKSGIDFGAIKALIPVERGESGRIKRLRIVGTEKEMTIGKELEIRRLLSPTHLYSSAFTVSTSGEEVPQTFTLRGAGWGHGVGMCQIGAAVMSDKGYSYDTILTHYYKGANIKKIY
;
A
#
# COMPACT_ATOMS: atom_id res chain seq x y z
N ALA A 1 20.79 -10.73 26.19
CA ALA A 1 21.00 -9.35 26.73
C ALA A 1 20.07 -8.29 26.14
N LEU A 2 19.86 -8.21 24.79
CA LEU A 2 18.92 -7.24 24.18
C LEU A 2 17.47 -7.60 24.44
N ALA A 3 17.12 -8.88 24.42
CA ALA A 3 15.75 -9.36 24.65
C ALA A 3 15.25 -9.23 26.13
N GLU A 4 16.15 -8.94 27.06
CA GLU A 4 15.85 -8.87 28.50
C GLU A 4 15.78 -7.44 29.04
N ARG A 5 16.19 -6.44 28.24
CA ARG A 5 16.12 -5.02 28.66
C ARG A 5 14.78 -4.40 28.22
N PRO A 6 14.16 -3.57 29.07
CA PRO A 6 13.06 -2.74 28.63
C PRO A 6 13.51 -1.81 27.49
N CYS A 7 12.73 -1.75 26.40
CA CYS A 7 13.04 -0.85 25.30
C CYS A 7 12.88 0.61 25.73
N PHE A 8 13.97 1.38 25.70
CA PHE A 8 13.98 2.79 26.15
C PHE A 8 13.23 3.75 25.20
N LEU A 9 12.90 3.31 23.98
CA LEU A 9 12.11 4.08 23.03
C LEU A 9 10.61 3.90 23.21
N CYS A 10 10.16 2.86 23.91
CA CYS A 10 8.75 2.66 24.24
C CYS A 10 8.27 3.71 25.26
N GLY A 11 7.10 4.30 25.05
CA GLY A 11 6.56 5.38 25.88
C GLY A 11 6.56 5.09 27.39
N GLN A 12 6.21 3.85 27.77
CA GLN A 12 6.18 3.39 29.16
C GLN A 12 7.55 3.35 29.87
N ASN A 13 8.64 3.28 29.11
CA ASN A 13 10.01 3.16 29.63
C ASN A 13 10.80 4.47 29.52
N ARG A 14 10.21 5.52 28.95
CA ARG A 14 10.87 6.82 28.79
C ARG A 14 10.92 7.59 30.10
N PRO A 15 11.94 8.42 30.33
CA PRO A 15 11.95 9.36 31.47
C PRO A 15 10.73 10.28 31.42
N LYS A 16 10.12 10.57 32.57
CA LYS A 16 8.94 11.48 32.68
C LYS A 16 9.21 12.88 32.11
N ALA A 17 10.46 13.32 32.12
CA ALA A 17 10.89 14.61 31.57
C ALA A 17 11.10 14.60 30.05
N GLN A 18 10.99 13.42 29.38
CA GLN A 18 11.16 13.33 27.95
C GLN A 18 10.02 14.05 27.22
N MET A 19 10.34 15.11 26.51
CA MET A 19 9.38 15.80 25.64
C MET A 19 9.09 14.93 24.43
N VAL A 20 7.81 14.76 24.09
CA VAL A 20 7.32 13.96 22.97
C VAL A 20 6.42 14.85 22.12
N LEU A 21 6.75 14.96 20.83
CA LEU A 21 5.91 15.66 19.85
C LEU A 21 5.49 14.66 18.76
N PRO A 22 4.20 14.55 18.43
CA PRO A 22 3.76 13.75 17.30
C PRO A 22 4.21 14.41 15.99
N THR A 23 4.83 13.66 15.10
CA THR A 23 5.21 14.14 13.75
C THR A 23 4.14 13.85 12.72
N ASP A 24 3.57 12.66 12.80
CA ASP A 24 2.49 12.12 11.99
C ASP A 24 1.76 11.00 12.75
N ARG A 25 1.05 10.13 12.03
CA ARG A 25 0.38 8.97 12.65
C ARG A 25 1.33 7.85 13.05
N THR A 26 2.56 7.82 12.53
CA THR A 26 3.48 6.67 12.64
C THR A 26 4.67 6.91 13.54
N LEU A 27 5.17 8.14 13.61
CA LEU A 27 6.40 8.51 14.34
C LEU A 27 6.13 9.52 15.45
N GLU A 28 6.99 9.51 16.44
CA GLU A 28 7.08 10.51 17.50
C GLU A 28 8.45 11.19 17.44
N LEU A 29 8.54 12.47 17.78
CA LEU A 29 9.79 13.21 17.85
C LEU A 29 10.23 13.29 19.30
N LEU A 30 11.45 12.81 19.57
CA LEU A 30 12.12 12.85 20.85
C LEU A 30 13.43 13.62 20.76
N ILE A 31 13.84 14.28 21.82
CA ILE A 31 15.21 14.77 21.95
C ILE A 31 16.12 13.57 22.17
N ASN A 32 17.21 13.44 21.38
CA ASN A 32 18.16 12.35 21.58
C ASN A 32 18.89 12.55 22.92
N PRO A 33 18.88 11.55 23.83
CA PRO A 33 19.50 11.66 25.14
C PRO A 33 21.05 11.70 25.09
N PHE A 34 21.63 11.30 23.95
CA PHE A 34 23.09 11.29 23.71
C PHE A 34 23.41 12.03 22.40
N PRO A 35 23.23 13.36 22.37
CA PRO A 35 23.40 14.12 21.14
C PRO A 35 24.86 14.13 20.68
N ILE A 36 25.10 13.78 19.41
CA ILE A 36 26.43 13.80 18.77
C ILE A 36 26.65 15.14 18.07
N VAL A 37 25.58 15.69 17.51
CA VAL A 37 25.55 16.96 16.77
C VAL A 37 24.41 17.83 17.31
N PRO A 38 24.41 19.16 17.09
CA PRO A 38 23.36 20.04 17.57
C PRO A 38 21.98 19.63 17.09
N GLN A 39 20.98 19.83 17.95
CA GLN A 39 19.57 19.48 17.70
C GLN A 39 19.39 18.03 17.21
N HIS A 40 20.09 17.11 17.86
CA HIS A 40 19.98 15.69 17.55
C HIS A 40 18.67 15.13 18.10
N LEU A 41 17.85 14.62 17.20
CA LEU A 41 16.50 14.12 17.47
C LEU A 41 16.45 12.62 17.18
N THR A 42 15.56 11.91 17.86
CA THR A 42 15.21 10.51 17.61
C THR A 42 13.73 10.42 17.26
N LEU A 43 13.40 9.67 16.22
CA LEU A 43 12.06 9.55 15.66
C LEU A 43 11.64 8.07 15.68
N PRO A 44 11.28 7.53 16.88
CA PRO A 44 10.80 6.15 16.97
C PRO A 44 9.39 6.03 16.41
N THR A 45 9.06 4.82 15.94
CA THR A 45 7.68 4.45 15.69
C THR A 45 6.88 4.45 17.00
N ARG A 46 5.60 4.86 16.95
CA ARG A 46 4.72 4.84 18.12
C ARG A 46 4.57 3.46 18.72
N HIS A 47 4.52 2.44 17.87
CA HIS A 47 4.44 1.05 18.27
C HIS A 47 5.80 0.38 18.22
N HIS A 48 6.07 -0.48 19.20
CA HIS A 48 7.29 -1.27 19.26
C HIS A 48 7.31 -2.28 18.11
N ARG A 49 8.28 -2.13 17.21
CA ARG A 49 8.55 -3.06 16.10
C ARG A 49 10.04 -3.07 15.77
N PRO A 50 10.59 -4.16 15.27
CA PRO A 50 12.00 -4.24 14.91
C PRO A 50 12.42 -3.15 13.92
N GLN A 51 13.70 -2.77 13.95
CA GLN A 51 14.29 -1.81 13.02
C GLN A 51 14.19 -2.34 11.60
N ASP A 52 13.51 -1.58 10.72
CA ASP A 52 13.31 -1.88 9.30
C ASP A 52 13.14 -0.58 8.53
N LEU A 53 14.07 -0.31 7.59
CA LEU A 53 14.08 0.91 6.79
C LEU A 53 12.85 1.00 5.87
N THR A 54 12.42 -0.12 5.32
CA THR A 54 11.40 -0.14 4.26
C THR A 54 10.09 0.50 4.73
N ALA A 55 9.72 0.22 5.98
CA ALA A 55 8.53 0.78 6.61
C ALA A 55 8.68 2.27 7.00
N LEU A 56 9.91 2.79 7.06
CA LEU A 56 10.24 4.17 7.44
C LEU A 56 10.52 5.07 6.23
N LEU A 57 10.70 4.50 5.03
CA LEU A 57 11.06 5.24 3.81
C LEU A 57 10.14 6.42 3.51
N PRO A 58 8.80 6.27 3.56
CA PRO A 58 7.89 7.38 3.30
C PRO A 58 8.14 8.57 4.22
N ALA A 59 8.18 8.30 5.53
CA ALA A 59 8.40 9.32 6.52
C ALA A 59 9.80 9.97 6.40
N LEU A 60 10.83 9.18 6.05
CA LEU A 60 12.19 9.65 5.87
C LEU A 60 12.28 10.71 4.75
N PHE A 61 11.72 10.44 3.58
CA PHE A 61 11.78 11.37 2.45
C PHE A 61 10.85 12.57 2.63
N ASP A 62 9.62 12.38 3.13
CA ASP A 62 8.69 13.47 3.45
C ASP A 62 9.29 14.44 4.48
N MET A 63 9.93 13.91 5.53
CA MET A 63 10.59 14.76 6.52
C MET A 63 11.81 15.48 5.95
N ALA A 64 12.59 14.85 5.07
CA ALA A 64 13.71 15.52 4.42
C ALA A 64 13.26 16.73 3.60
N GLU A 65 12.14 16.63 2.88
CA GLU A 65 11.55 17.76 2.16
C GLU A 65 11.01 18.86 3.10
N ARG A 66 10.30 18.47 4.17
CA ARG A 66 9.69 19.44 5.11
C ARG A 66 10.69 20.07 6.07
N TRP A 67 11.82 19.44 6.34
CA TRP A 67 12.83 19.92 7.28
C TRP A 67 14.19 20.22 6.59
N PRO A 68 14.26 21.18 5.66
CA PRO A 68 15.45 21.43 4.83
C PRO A 68 16.69 21.86 5.64
N SER A 69 16.52 22.29 6.88
CA SER A 69 17.60 22.61 7.81
C SER A 69 18.20 21.41 8.52
N PHE A 70 17.57 20.24 8.39
CA PHE A 70 18.00 19.01 9.00
C PHE A 70 18.49 17.99 7.95
N PHE A 71 19.40 17.13 8.34
CA PHE A 71 19.59 15.86 7.68
C PHE A 71 18.97 14.76 8.53
N LEU A 72 18.44 13.73 7.86
CA LEU A 72 17.93 12.53 8.50
C LEU A 72 18.95 11.41 8.33
N LEU A 73 18.93 10.46 9.27
CA LEU A 73 19.83 9.32 9.21
C LEU A 73 19.12 8.04 9.67
N TYR A 74 19.60 6.92 9.12
CA TYR A 74 19.16 5.60 9.48
C TYR A 74 20.37 4.68 9.69
N ASN A 75 20.33 3.94 10.80
CA ASN A 75 21.26 2.86 11.09
C ASN A 75 20.51 1.52 11.04
N GLY A 76 20.93 0.62 10.17
CA GLY A 76 20.38 -0.73 10.12
C GLY A 76 20.61 -1.51 11.43
N PRO A 77 19.83 -2.57 11.71
CA PRO A 77 19.87 -3.32 12.98
C PRO A 77 21.25 -3.83 13.35
N ARG A 78 22.06 -4.19 12.35
CA ARG A 78 23.43 -4.67 12.49
C ARG A 78 24.47 -3.66 11.98
N SER A 79 24.09 -2.40 11.85
CA SER A 79 24.92 -1.33 11.28
C SER A 79 24.97 -0.09 12.17
N GLY A 80 24.98 -0.29 13.50
CA GLY A 80 25.14 0.78 14.48
C GLY A 80 23.82 1.31 15.07
N ALA A 81 22.67 0.66 14.86
CA ALA A 81 21.43 1.01 15.55
C ALA A 81 21.57 0.82 17.07
N SER A 82 21.20 1.86 17.85
CA SER A 82 21.22 1.81 19.32
C SER A 82 20.05 1.02 19.92
N ALA A 83 18.93 0.93 19.18
CA ALA A 83 17.73 0.17 19.51
C ALA A 83 17.28 -0.66 18.28
N PRO A 84 17.97 -1.77 17.95
CA PRO A 84 17.62 -2.59 16.78
C PRO A 84 16.26 -3.31 16.92
N ASP A 85 15.72 -3.35 18.12
CA ASP A 85 14.43 -3.91 18.51
C ASP A 85 13.26 -2.91 18.35
N HIS A 86 13.57 -1.60 18.14
CA HIS A 86 12.53 -0.57 17.96
C HIS A 86 12.85 0.33 16.76
N ALA A 87 12.01 0.27 15.75
CA ALA A 87 12.17 1.02 14.52
C ALA A 87 12.18 2.54 14.78
N HIS A 88 13.25 3.20 14.30
CA HIS A 88 13.44 4.64 14.49
C HIS A 88 14.32 5.24 13.39
N LEU A 89 14.06 6.49 13.08
CA LEU A 89 14.95 7.39 12.37
C LEU A 89 15.64 8.33 13.36
N GLN A 90 16.64 9.05 12.89
CA GLN A 90 17.20 10.17 13.62
C GLN A 90 17.29 11.38 12.69
N ALA A 91 17.32 12.58 13.26
CA ALA A 91 17.50 13.84 12.54
C ALA A 91 18.45 14.74 13.30
N ALA A 92 19.22 15.55 12.60
CA ALA A 92 20.09 16.53 13.22
C ALA A 92 20.30 17.74 12.31
N LEU A 93 20.72 18.86 12.94
CA LEU A 93 20.96 20.10 12.20
C LEU A 93 22.09 19.91 11.18
N ARG A 94 21.90 20.42 9.97
CA ARG A 94 22.89 20.38 8.86
C ARG A 94 24.11 21.28 9.15
N GLY A 95 25.18 21.03 8.42
CA GLY A 95 26.43 21.80 8.48
C GLY A 95 27.52 21.19 9.38
N TYR A 96 27.30 20.00 9.94
CA TYR A 96 28.24 19.33 10.85
C TYR A 96 28.84 18.05 10.28
N VAL A 97 28.12 17.32 9.43
CA VAL A 97 28.61 16.07 8.83
C VAL A 97 29.32 16.41 7.50
N PRO A 98 30.60 16.04 7.29
CA PRO A 98 31.37 16.49 6.12
C PRO A 98 30.72 16.23 4.78
N ILE A 99 30.10 15.07 4.56
CA ILE A 99 29.50 14.72 3.26
C ILE A 99 28.33 15.64 2.88
N GLU A 100 27.50 16.06 3.84
CA GLU A 100 26.38 16.97 3.56
C GLU A 100 26.82 18.45 3.59
N LYS A 101 27.77 18.79 4.47
CA LYS A 101 28.32 20.14 4.60
C LYS A 101 29.03 20.57 3.31
N ASP A 102 29.90 19.69 2.80
CA ASP A 102 30.73 19.93 1.62
C ASP A 102 30.15 19.27 0.36
N TRP A 103 28.82 19.15 0.28
CA TRP A 103 28.14 18.41 -0.77
C TRP A 103 28.55 18.80 -2.20
N THR A 104 28.76 20.09 -2.48
CA THR A 104 29.21 20.56 -3.80
C THR A 104 30.52 19.90 -4.26
N LYS A 105 31.43 19.62 -3.33
CA LYS A 105 32.70 18.92 -3.59
C LYS A 105 32.46 17.45 -3.95
N TYR A 106 31.54 16.79 -3.26
CA TYR A 106 31.23 15.38 -3.49
C TYR A 106 30.33 15.17 -4.70
N ALA A 107 29.42 16.11 -4.96
CA ALA A 107 28.54 16.07 -6.12
C ALA A 107 29.30 16.01 -7.45
N GLY A 108 30.48 16.66 -7.55
CA GLY A 108 31.35 16.58 -8.72
C GLY A 108 32.03 15.22 -8.94
N ARG A 109 31.89 14.28 -8.00
CA ARG A 109 32.50 12.93 -8.06
C ARG A 109 31.49 11.82 -8.33
N LEU A 110 30.24 12.20 -8.68
CA LEU A 110 29.16 11.25 -8.93
C LEU A 110 29.28 10.63 -10.32
N LYS A 111 29.11 9.32 -10.40
CA LYS A 111 28.95 8.58 -11.65
C LYS A 111 27.54 7.99 -11.69
N LYS A 112 26.73 8.45 -12.65
CA LYS A 112 25.36 7.93 -12.83
C LYS A 112 25.40 6.43 -13.21
N VAL A 113 24.57 5.64 -12.59
CA VAL A 113 24.42 4.21 -12.84
C VAL A 113 22.98 3.79 -13.13
N TYR A 114 21.98 4.67 -12.90
CA TYR A 114 20.59 4.40 -13.22
C TYR A 114 19.71 5.68 -13.14
N PRO A 115 18.71 5.89 -14.05
CA PRO A 115 18.64 5.25 -15.36
C PRO A 115 19.75 5.78 -16.27
N LEU A 116 20.16 4.98 -17.25
CA LEU A 116 21.08 5.41 -18.30
C LEU A 116 20.29 5.62 -19.59
N SER A 117 20.50 6.75 -20.29
CA SER A 117 20.02 6.95 -21.66
C SER A 117 20.92 6.21 -22.64
N SER A 118 20.41 5.91 -23.85
CA SER A 118 21.20 5.26 -24.90
C SER A 118 22.45 6.06 -25.33
N ALA A 119 22.46 7.37 -25.11
CA ALA A 119 23.64 8.23 -25.36
C ALA A 119 24.67 8.16 -24.21
N GLU A 120 24.25 7.89 -22.98
CA GLU A 120 25.10 7.80 -21.81
C GLU A 120 25.82 6.44 -21.68
N GLU A 121 25.30 5.38 -22.34
CA GLU A 121 25.99 4.08 -22.44
C GLU A 121 27.32 4.18 -23.22
N TYR A 122 27.46 5.16 -24.13
CA TYR A 122 28.65 5.35 -24.97
C TYR A 122 29.71 6.31 -24.43
N ASN A 123 29.35 7.23 -23.49
CA ASN A 123 30.29 8.26 -22.99
C ASN A 123 30.44 8.22 -21.47
N LEU A 124 31.12 7.22 -20.95
CA LEU A 124 31.34 7.02 -19.50
C LEU A 124 32.48 7.87 -18.88
N THR A 125 33.05 8.84 -19.59
CA THR A 125 34.29 9.51 -19.14
C THR A 125 34.15 10.94 -18.63
N GLU A 126 33.05 11.68 -18.94
CA GLU A 126 32.97 13.12 -18.59
C GLU A 126 31.53 13.64 -18.29
N ALA A 127 30.71 12.89 -17.63
CA ALA A 127 29.41 13.46 -17.18
C ALA A 127 29.62 14.23 -15.87
N GLY A 128 29.66 15.55 -15.95
CA GLY A 128 29.54 16.44 -14.79
C GLY A 128 28.20 16.20 -14.06
N TYR A 129 28.15 16.56 -12.78
CA TYR A 129 26.95 16.53 -11.94
C TYR A 129 25.79 17.26 -12.65
N SER A 130 24.82 16.50 -13.13
CA SER A 130 23.47 16.99 -13.42
C SER A 130 22.58 16.60 -12.24
N ALA A 131 21.69 17.51 -11.80
CA ALA A 131 20.74 17.24 -10.72
C ALA A 131 19.57 16.35 -11.20
N GLU A 132 19.80 15.51 -12.21
CA GLU A 132 18.80 14.60 -12.74
C GLU A 132 18.52 13.48 -11.75
N ALA A 133 17.26 13.10 -11.65
CA ALA A 133 16.84 11.99 -10.81
C ALA A 133 17.54 10.69 -11.21
N GLY A 134 18.10 9.97 -10.24
CA GLY A 134 18.81 8.73 -10.52
C GLY A 134 19.63 8.19 -9.37
N ILE A 135 20.28 7.04 -9.64
CA ILE A 135 21.23 6.40 -8.73
C ILE A 135 22.64 6.60 -9.29
N TYR A 136 23.55 6.98 -8.42
CA TYR A 136 24.95 7.30 -8.72
C TYR A 136 25.89 6.51 -7.82
N LEU A 137 27.12 6.28 -8.27
CA LEU A 137 28.24 5.88 -7.42
C LEU A 137 29.04 7.12 -7.02
N LEU A 138 29.36 7.23 -5.73
CA LEU A 138 30.29 8.25 -5.22
C LEU A 138 31.73 7.75 -5.39
N ARG A 139 32.49 8.44 -6.23
CA ARG A 139 33.92 8.14 -6.47
C ARG A 139 34.81 8.88 -5.46
N ASP A 140 35.99 8.35 -5.24
CA ASP A 140 37.06 8.96 -4.43
C ASP A 140 36.59 9.41 -3.04
N TYR A 141 35.73 8.56 -2.42
CA TYR A 141 35.31 8.65 -1.04
C TYR A 141 36.01 7.58 -0.20
N ALA A 142 36.07 7.76 1.13
CA ALA A 142 36.75 6.85 2.04
C ALA A 142 36.28 5.39 1.97
N CYS A 143 35.02 5.17 1.54
CA CYS A 143 34.43 3.86 1.32
C CYS A 143 33.39 3.92 0.20
N PRO A 144 33.01 2.78 -0.41
CA PRO A 144 31.99 2.73 -1.45
C PRO A 144 30.63 3.21 -0.95
N ALA A 145 29.95 4.04 -1.76
CA ALA A 145 28.62 4.55 -1.47
C ALA A 145 27.79 4.72 -2.75
N PHE A 146 26.49 4.50 -2.63
CA PHE A 146 25.51 4.90 -3.61
C PHE A 146 24.91 6.26 -3.21
N VAL A 147 24.61 7.07 -4.20
CA VAL A 147 23.92 8.35 -4.02
C VAL A 147 22.65 8.33 -4.87
N LEU A 148 21.55 8.67 -4.26
CA LEU A 148 20.28 8.85 -4.95
C LEU A 148 19.98 10.36 -4.98
N ILE A 149 19.59 10.84 -6.15
CA ILE A 149 19.15 12.22 -6.35
C ILE A 149 17.72 12.17 -6.87
N ASP A 150 16.83 12.96 -6.28
CA ASP A 150 15.46 13.02 -6.71
C ASP A 150 14.81 14.39 -6.51
N GLU A 151 13.87 14.69 -7.38
CA GLU A 151 13.06 15.91 -7.34
C GLU A 151 11.78 15.75 -6.48
N SER A 152 11.45 14.53 -6.05
CA SER A 152 10.25 14.23 -5.24
C SER A 152 10.46 13.04 -4.32
N ALA A 153 9.84 13.08 -3.14
CA ALA A 153 9.90 12.00 -2.13
C ALA A 153 9.53 10.62 -2.72
N ASP A 154 8.53 10.56 -3.58
CA ASP A 154 8.04 9.31 -4.16
C ASP A 154 9.08 8.61 -5.05
N LYS A 155 9.69 9.38 -5.99
CA LYS A 155 10.71 8.82 -6.86
C LYS A 155 11.93 8.38 -6.06
N GLY A 156 12.35 9.16 -5.05
CA GLY A 156 13.45 8.83 -4.13
C GLY A 156 13.20 7.51 -3.43
N CYS A 157 11.99 7.28 -2.93
CA CYS A 157 11.61 6.00 -2.37
C CYS A 157 11.72 4.85 -3.36
N HIS A 158 11.22 5.01 -4.59
CA HIS A 158 11.33 3.97 -5.63
C HIS A 158 12.78 3.65 -6.01
N LEU A 159 13.62 4.67 -6.17
CA LEU A 159 15.02 4.49 -6.45
C LEU A 159 15.73 3.74 -5.32
N LEU A 160 15.43 4.10 -4.07
CA LEU A 160 16.03 3.45 -2.92
C LEU A 160 15.55 2.01 -2.76
N GLN A 161 14.26 1.73 -2.90
CA GLN A 161 13.71 0.37 -2.89
C GLN A 161 14.35 -0.52 -3.96
N ARG A 162 14.51 0.01 -5.20
CA ARG A 162 15.20 -0.70 -6.28
C ARG A 162 16.65 -1.05 -5.90
N LEU A 163 17.37 -0.14 -5.27
CA LEU A 163 18.73 -0.38 -4.82
C LEU A 163 18.76 -1.41 -3.68
N LEU A 164 17.89 -1.27 -2.67
CA LEU A 164 17.80 -2.20 -1.53
C LEU A 164 17.54 -3.65 -1.96
N ALA A 165 16.70 -3.85 -2.98
CA ALA A 165 16.41 -5.17 -3.53
C ALA A 165 17.62 -5.88 -4.18
N LEU A 166 18.68 -5.14 -4.50
CA LEU A 166 19.91 -5.66 -5.10
C LEU A 166 21.05 -5.85 -4.10
N LEU A 167 20.93 -5.27 -2.91
CA LEU A 167 21.95 -5.43 -1.85
C LEU A 167 21.93 -6.86 -1.28
N PRO A 168 23.08 -7.40 -0.89
CA PRO A 168 23.17 -8.72 -0.27
C PRO A 168 22.47 -8.70 1.09
N LYS A 169 21.77 -9.80 1.39
CA LYS A 169 21.02 -10.00 2.63
C LYS A 169 21.22 -11.45 3.10
N ASP A 170 21.58 -11.64 4.37
CA ASP A 170 21.71 -12.96 4.96
C ASP A 170 20.34 -13.63 5.15
N LYS A 171 20.33 -14.96 5.16
CA LYS A 171 19.10 -15.73 5.39
C LYS A 171 18.54 -15.41 6.80
N GLY A 172 17.29 -14.96 6.84
CA GLY A 172 16.58 -14.61 8.07
C GLY A 172 16.70 -13.14 8.50
N GLN A 173 17.39 -12.29 7.74
CA GLN A 173 17.33 -10.83 7.95
C GLN A 173 16.11 -10.21 7.28
N SER A 174 15.52 -9.19 7.92
CA SER A 174 14.41 -8.39 7.34
C SER A 174 14.93 -7.47 6.23
N GLU A 175 16.11 -6.85 6.42
CA GLU A 175 16.72 -5.91 5.48
C GLU A 175 18.24 -6.17 5.29
N PRO A 176 18.87 -5.62 4.21
CA PRO A 176 20.33 -5.64 4.07
C PRO A 176 21.01 -4.74 5.09
N ASP A 177 22.27 -5.04 5.42
CA ASP A 177 23.07 -4.20 6.31
C ASP A 177 23.45 -2.89 5.61
N LEU A 178 23.07 -1.74 6.18
CA LEU A 178 23.31 -0.42 5.61
C LEU A 178 23.33 0.71 6.63
N ASN A 179 23.89 1.86 6.22
CA ASN A 179 23.66 3.17 6.82
C ASN A 179 23.18 4.14 5.74
N LEU A 180 22.35 5.10 6.12
CA LEU A 180 21.75 6.06 5.19
C LEU A 180 21.76 7.47 5.78
N LEU A 181 22.10 8.45 4.95
CA LEU A 181 21.93 9.89 5.23
C LEU A 181 21.04 10.50 4.16
N VAL A 182 20.08 11.33 4.55
CA VAL A 182 19.14 11.98 3.62
C VAL A 182 18.95 13.44 3.99
N TRP A 183 18.99 14.34 3.00
CA TRP A 183 18.72 15.76 3.21
C TRP A 183 18.15 16.41 1.96
N GLN A 184 17.46 17.55 2.15
CA GLN A 184 16.99 18.38 1.06
C GLN A 184 18.06 19.37 0.64
N GLN A 185 18.49 19.32 -0.62
CA GLN A 185 19.34 20.33 -1.20
C GLN A 185 18.47 21.49 -1.70
N VAL A 186 18.71 22.68 -1.15
CA VAL A 186 17.91 23.88 -1.46
C VAL A 186 18.11 24.32 -2.92
N ALA A 187 17.05 24.84 -3.51
CA ALA A 187 17.10 25.40 -4.86
C ALA A 187 18.14 26.53 -4.95
N THR A 188 18.84 26.58 -6.09
CA THR A 188 19.73 27.68 -6.49
C THR A 188 19.18 28.33 -7.73
N THR A 189 19.78 29.46 -8.15
CA THR A 189 19.40 30.15 -9.41
C THR A 189 19.48 29.25 -10.65
N SER A 190 20.27 28.15 -10.59
CA SER A 190 20.51 27.26 -11.72
C SER A 190 19.95 25.84 -11.54
N LYS A 191 19.44 25.50 -10.35
CA LYS A 191 18.97 24.14 -10.06
C LYS A 191 17.77 24.15 -9.12
N PRO A 192 16.73 23.32 -9.38
CA PRO A 192 15.61 23.15 -8.45
C PRO A 192 16.02 22.50 -7.13
N ALA A 193 15.21 22.62 -6.12
CA ALA A 193 15.36 21.84 -4.89
C ALA A 193 15.25 20.34 -5.21
N HIS A 194 16.08 19.53 -4.54
CA HIS A 194 16.10 18.09 -4.75
C HIS A 194 16.57 17.37 -3.49
N THR A 195 16.11 16.15 -3.30
CA THR A 195 16.54 15.30 -2.18
C THR A 195 17.80 14.54 -2.58
N VAL A 196 18.76 14.48 -1.65
CA VAL A 196 19.98 13.69 -1.75
C VAL A 196 19.94 12.61 -0.67
N ALA A 197 20.10 11.35 -1.07
CA ALA A 197 20.24 10.23 -0.15
C ALA A 197 21.56 9.50 -0.42
N VAL A 198 22.38 9.34 0.62
CA VAL A 198 23.66 8.63 0.52
C VAL A 198 23.58 7.33 1.30
N LEU A 199 23.66 6.21 0.59
CA LEU A 199 23.59 4.86 1.15
C LEU A 199 24.99 4.22 1.18
N PHE A 200 25.39 3.79 2.36
CA PHE A 200 26.60 3.01 2.60
C PHE A 200 26.24 1.55 2.81
N PRO A 201 26.50 0.65 1.82
CA PRO A 201 26.18 -0.76 1.94
C PRO A 201 27.17 -1.43 2.89
N ARG A 202 26.67 -2.07 3.94
CA ARG A 202 27.47 -2.69 5.00
C ARG A 202 27.59 -4.20 4.80
N LYS A 203 28.65 -4.78 5.33
CA LYS A 203 28.88 -6.25 5.42
C LYS A 203 29.31 -6.70 6.80
N LYS A 204 29.64 -5.76 7.68
CA LYS A 204 30.18 -6.06 9.02
C LYS A 204 29.73 -4.99 10.00
N HIS A 205 29.34 -5.38 11.19
CA HIS A 205 28.88 -4.44 12.22
C HIS A 205 30.02 -3.56 12.74
N ARG A 206 31.16 -4.18 13.11
CA ARG A 206 32.34 -3.51 13.71
C ARG A 206 33.62 -3.98 13.04
N PRO A 207 34.65 -3.11 12.93
CA PRO A 207 35.96 -3.48 12.41
C PRO A 207 36.72 -4.37 13.39
N ASP A 208 37.73 -5.10 12.89
CA ASP A 208 38.52 -6.01 13.72
C ASP A 208 39.31 -5.27 14.82
N VAL A 209 39.73 -4.04 14.55
CA VAL A 209 40.41 -3.19 15.54
C VAL A 209 39.54 -2.88 16.77
N TYR A 210 38.22 -2.98 16.68
CA TYR A 210 37.32 -2.84 17.83
C TYR A 210 37.53 -3.95 18.87
N PHE A 211 37.86 -5.16 18.42
CA PHE A 211 38.07 -6.35 19.25
C PHE A 211 39.56 -6.62 19.55
N ALA A 212 40.46 -5.81 19.00
CA ALA A 212 41.87 -5.94 19.26
C ALA A 212 42.19 -5.69 20.74
N GLN A 213 43.42 -6.00 21.19
CA GLN A 213 43.84 -5.81 22.58
C GLN A 213 44.96 -4.77 22.68
N GLY A 214 45.01 -4.10 23.84
CA GLY A 214 46.06 -3.12 24.16
C GLY A 214 46.06 -1.92 23.22
N ALA A 215 47.24 -1.41 22.88
CA ALA A 215 47.43 -0.20 22.07
C ALA A 215 46.90 -0.31 20.61
N ALA A 216 46.66 -1.52 20.13
CA ALA A 216 46.09 -1.76 18.81
C ALA A 216 44.54 -1.62 18.78
N GLN A 217 43.87 -1.59 19.94
CA GLN A 217 42.44 -1.47 20.00
C GLN A 217 41.99 -0.05 19.65
N ARG A 218 40.91 0.05 18.86
CA ARG A 218 40.14 1.28 18.63
C ARG A 218 38.67 1.02 18.90
N ILE A 219 38.11 1.67 19.89
CA ILE A 219 36.69 1.55 20.22
C ILE A 219 35.86 2.43 19.26
N ILE A 220 35.83 2.05 17.99
CA ILE A 220 35.10 2.72 16.90
C ILE A 220 34.10 1.74 16.33
N SER A 221 32.82 2.12 16.39
CA SER A 221 31.70 1.31 15.87
C SER A 221 30.90 2.16 14.88
N PRO A 222 31.29 2.21 13.59
CA PRO A 222 30.77 3.18 12.63
C PRO A 222 29.28 3.08 12.44
N GLY A 223 28.56 4.21 12.61
CA GLY A 223 27.18 4.44 12.22
C GLY A 223 27.09 5.41 11.04
N ALA A 224 25.88 5.87 10.70
CA ALA A 224 25.64 6.74 9.55
C ALA A 224 26.44 8.06 9.60
N ILE A 225 26.60 8.63 10.79
CA ILE A 225 27.36 9.87 10.99
C ILE A 225 28.84 9.64 10.69
N ASP A 226 29.42 8.52 11.20
CA ASP A 226 30.81 8.16 10.92
C ASP A 226 31.04 7.89 9.43
N MET A 227 30.10 7.17 8.79
CA MET A 227 30.14 6.94 7.35
C MET A 227 30.08 8.24 6.55
N GLY A 228 29.41 9.26 7.08
CA GLY A 228 29.33 10.62 6.52
C GLY A 228 30.61 11.47 6.75
N GLY A 229 31.61 10.93 7.46
CA GLY A 229 32.92 11.56 7.65
C GLY A 229 33.14 12.24 9.01
N LEU A 230 32.18 12.17 9.96
CA LEU A 230 32.35 12.64 11.33
C LEU A 230 32.58 11.43 12.25
N ILE A 231 33.84 11.09 12.51
CA ILE A 231 34.22 9.89 13.26
C ILE A 231 34.08 10.10 14.76
N ILE A 232 33.34 9.20 15.42
CA ILE A 232 33.10 9.23 16.86
C ILE A 232 34.11 8.35 17.58
N THR A 233 34.91 8.95 18.43
CA THR A 233 35.92 8.28 19.26
C THR A 233 35.56 8.44 20.73
N PRO A 234 34.99 7.41 21.39
CA PRO A 234 34.59 7.50 22.81
C PRO A 234 35.74 7.67 23.78
N ARG A 235 36.96 7.32 23.39
CA ARG A 235 38.16 7.42 24.22
C ARG A 235 39.15 8.46 23.68
N ALA A 236 39.78 9.24 24.57
CA ALA A 236 40.76 10.27 24.20
C ALA A 236 41.99 9.65 23.50
N GLU A 237 42.46 8.52 23.96
CA GLU A 237 43.59 7.80 23.36
C GLU A 237 43.31 7.34 21.93
N ASP A 238 42.08 6.98 21.61
CA ASP A 238 41.66 6.64 20.23
C ASP A 238 41.66 7.89 19.34
N PHE A 239 41.20 9.02 19.89
CA PHE A 239 41.17 10.29 19.15
C PHE A 239 42.57 10.77 18.81
N GLU A 240 43.53 10.69 19.76
CA GLU A 240 44.90 11.13 19.56
C GLU A 240 45.71 10.19 18.63
N ALA A 241 45.43 8.89 18.67
CA ALA A 241 46.17 7.89 17.91
C ALA A 241 45.61 7.67 16.48
N LEU A 242 44.33 8.04 16.20
CA LEU A 242 43.67 7.72 14.96
C LEU A 242 44.18 8.54 13.77
N THR A 243 44.61 7.85 12.71
CA THR A 243 45.07 8.47 11.47
C THR A 243 44.03 8.39 10.37
N ALA A 244 44.10 9.29 9.37
CA ALA A 244 43.20 9.27 8.22
C ALA A 244 43.22 7.92 7.47
N LYS A 245 44.41 7.27 7.39
CA LYS A 245 44.57 5.95 6.78
C LYS A 245 43.87 4.85 7.57
N GLU A 246 43.91 4.89 8.90
CA GLU A 246 43.19 3.95 9.76
C GLU A 246 41.66 4.15 9.63
N VAL A 247 41.21 5.41 9.57
CA VAL A 247 39.79 5.73 9.34
C VAL A 247 39.34 5.12 8.02
N GLU A 248 40.05 5.36 6.92
CA GLU A 248 39.72 4.77 5.62
C GLU A 248 39.69 3.23 5.68
N ALA A 249 40.69 2.62 6.33
CA ALA A 249 40.71 1.15 6.49
C ALA A 249 39.51 0.63 7.27
N ILE A 250 39.14 1.28 8.38
CA ILE A 250 37.95 0.95 9.20
C ILE A 250 36.64 1.03 8.37
N LEU A 251 36.46 2.13 7.64
CA LEU A 251 35.23 2.33 6.84
C LEU A 251 35.15 1.32 5.69
N ARG A 252 36.27 1.03 5.00
CA ARG A 252 36.33 0.02 3.94
C ARG A 252 36.12 -1.41 4.47
N GLU A 253 36.63 -1.71 5.66
CA GLU A 253 36.46 -3.02 6.28
C GLU A 253 34.96 -3.34 6.54
N VAL A 254 34.19 -2.35 6.98
CA VAL A 254 32.80 -2.56 7.37
C VAL A 254 31.80 -2.42 6.20
N THR A 255 32.21 -1.90 5.04
CA THR A 255 31.39 -1.75 3.82
C THR A 255 31.65 -2.87 2.81
N LEU A 256 30.73 -3.04 1.86
CA LEU A 256 30.97 -3.85 0.67
C LEU A 256 32.19 -3.30 -0.08
N SER A 257 32.92 -4.17 -0.78
CA SER A 257 34.05 -3.79 -1.62
C SER A 257 33.62 -3.04 -2.87
N ASP A 258 34.52 -2.27 -3.48
CA ASP A 258 34.30 -1.59 -4.76
C ASP A 258 33.83 -2.58 -5.86
N LYS A 259 34.33 -3.82 -5.86
CA LYS A 259 33.94 -4.88 -6.80
C LYS A 259 32.49 -5.32 -6.60
N GLU A 260 32.05 -5.50 -5.36
CA GLU A 260 30.66 -5.88 -5.03
C GLU A 260 29.69 -4.75 -5.38
N VAL A 261 30.04 -3.51 -5.05
CA VAL A 261 29.24 -2.32 -5.38
C VAL A 261 29.16 -2.12 -6.90
N ALA A 262 30.26 -2.33 -7.64
CA ALA A 262 30.25 -2.28 -9.11
C ALA A 262 29.36 -3.37 -9.73
N ALA A 263 29.33 -4.58 -9.15
CA ALA A 263 28.45 -5.65 -9.60
C ALA A 263 26.96 -5.30 -9.36
N ILE A 264 26.63 -4.68 -8.24
CA ILE A 264 25.28 -4.17 -7.96
C ILE A 264 24.91 -3.06 -8.95
N ALA A 265 25.80 -2.10 -9.19
CA ALA A 265 25.61 -1.03 -10.17
C ALA A 265 25.34 -1.59 -11.58
N LYS A 266 26.07 -2.62 -12.01
CA LYS A 266 25.84 -3.32 -13.26
C LYS A 266 24.43 -3.94 -13.31
N ARG A 267 23.99 -4.60 -12.26
CA ARG A 267 22.63 -5.16 -12.18
C ARG A 267 21.53 -4.10 -12.22
N LEU A 268 21.81 -2.86 -11.78
CA LEU A 268 20.88 -1.74 -11.95
C LEU A 268 20.74 -1.34 -13.43
N THR A 269 21.83 -1.43 -14.23
CA THR A 269 21.85 -1.07 -15.64
C THR A 269 21.39 -2.17 -16.57
N ASP A 270 21.53 -3.44 -16.15
CA ASP A 270 21.06 -4.56 -16.95
C ASP A 270 19.56 -4.33 -17.25
N LYS A 271 19.26 -4.04 -18.54
CA LYS A 271 17.87 -4.08 -18.98
C LYS A 271 17.35 -5.45 -18.57
N PRO A 272 16.25 -5.58 -17.82
CA PRO A 272 15.60 -6.85 -17.75
C PRO A 272 15.40 -7.25 -19.23
N ALA A 273 15.98 -8.38 -19.65
CA ALA A 273 15.65 -8.98 -20.92
C ALA A 273 14.15 -8.81 -21.07
N ALA A 274 13.64 -8.41 -22.26
CA ALA A 274 12.24 -8.08 -22.51
C ALA A 274 11.34 -9.31 -22.29
N ALA A 275 11.45 -9.91 -21.12
CA ALA A 275 10.39 -10.61 -20.45
C ALA A 275 9.42 -9.51 -20.03
N ALA A 276 8.25 -9.49 -20.65
CA ALA A 276 7.13 -8.70 -20.18
C ALA A 276 7.20 -8.66 -18.66
N ARG A 277 7.27 -7.44 -18.06
CA ARG A 277 7.19 -7.27 -16.61
C ARG A 277 5.79 -7.73 -16.20
N THR A 278 5.65 -9.03 -16.08
CA THR A 278 4.67 -9.63 -15.21
C THR A 278 5.01 -9.13 -13.82
N GLY A 279 4.05 -8.54 -13.14
CA GLY A 279 4.22 -8.06 -11.79
C GLY A 279 4.94 -9.11 -10.93
N LYS A 280 5.82 -8.68 -10.04
CA LYS A 280 6.76 -9.38 -9.14
C LYS A 280 7.09 -10.82 -9.57
N PRO A 281 8.37 -11.25 -9.68
CA PRO A 281 8.69 -12.65 -9.99
C PRO A 281 7.90 -13.52 -9.00
N GLY A 282 6.91 -14.24 -9.55
CA GLY A 282 5.99 -15.01 -8.73
C GLY A 282 6.78 -16.05 -7.95
N LYS A 283 6.68 -15.99 -6.63
CA LYS A 283 6.86 -17.21 -5.87
C LYS A 283 5.85 -18.22 -6.43
N ASN A 284 6.27 -19.43 -6.69
CA ASN A 284 5.39 -20.53 -7.13
C ASN A 284 4.11 -20.49 -6.28
N ILE A 285 2.96 -20.70 -6.93
CA ILE A 285 1.67 -20.81 -6.24
C ILE A 285 1.84 -21.69 -5.03
N MET A 286 1.47 -21.18 -3.84
CA MET A 286 1.43 -22.02 -2.65
C MET A 286 0.36 -23.09 -2.84
N HIS A 287 0.78 -24.33 -2.88
CA HIS A 287 -0.13 -25.46 -2.77
C HIS A 287 -0.42 -25.70 -1.28
N TYR A 288 -1.67 -25.77 -0.93
CA TYR A 288 -2.12 -26.08 0.41
C TYR A 288 -2.48 -27.56 0.48
N ASN A 289 -2.14 -28.23 1.59
CA ASN A 289 -2.57 -29.62 1.81
C ASN A 289 -4.07 -29.71 2.13
N GLU A 290 -4.62 -28.62 2.65
CA GLU A 290 -6.03 -28.45 3.02
C GLU A 290 -6.43 -26.98 2.87
N CYS A 291 -7.74 -26.68 2.93
CA CYS A 291 -8.24 -25.32 2.88
C CYS A 291 -7.65 -24.47 4.00
N PRO A 292 -6.99 -23.35 3.69
CA PRO A 292 -6.42 -22.49 4.73
C PRO A 292 -7.47 -21.64 5.43
N ASN A 293 -7.19 -21.23 6.67
CA ASN A 293 -7.98 -20.22 7.37
C ASN A 293 -7.60 -18.82 6.92
N VAL A 294 -8.58 -17.93 6.92
CA VAL A 294 -8.46 -16.49 6.68
C VAL A 294 -8.80 -15.73 7.96
N ALA A 295 -8.01 -14.72 8.28
CA ALA A 295 -8.26 -13.77 9.36
C ALA A 295 -9.02 -12.55 8.83
N VAL A 296 -10.26 -12.35 9.26
CA VAL A 296 -11.14 -11.27 8.81
C VAL A 296 -11.33 -10.25 9.92
N GLY A 297 -10.91 -9.01 9.73
CA GLY A 297 -11.17 -7.90 10.66
C GLY A 297 -12.63 -7.45 10.55
N ILE A 298 -13.38 -7.53 11.64
CA ILE A 298 -14.83 -7.24 11.65
C ILE A 298 -15.12 -5.80 12.10
N LEU A 299 -14.60 -5.43 13.26
CA LEU A 299 -14.81 -4.10 13.85
C LEU A 299 -13.67 -3.74 14.81
N THR A 300 -13.61 -2.46 15.17
CA THR A 300 -12.71 -1.94 16.22
C THR A 300 -13.51 -1.09 17.19
N SER A 301 -13.45 -1.39 18.50
CA SER A 301 -14.22 -0.70 19.54
C SER A 301 -13.50 -0.72 20.88
N GLU A 302 -13.82 0.23 21.77
CA GLU A 302 -13.35 0.22 23.15
C GLU A 302 -14.04 -0.87 23.99
N GLN A 303 -15.25 -1.27 23.59
CA GLN A 303 -16.04 -2.31 24.28
C GLN A 303 -16.71 -3.20 23.22
N VAL A 304 -16.77 -4.49 23.46
CA VAL A 304 -17.40 -5.47 22.58
C VAL A 304 -18.27 -6.41 23.42
N THR A 305 -19.53 -6.55 23.00
CA THR A 305 -20.46 -7.57 23.50
C THR A 305 -20.68 -8.61 22.42
N PHE A 306 -20.57 -9.87 22.79
CA PHE A 306 -20.81 -10.97 21.87
C PHE A 306 -21.43 -12.17 22.59
N THR A 307 -22.15 -12.98 21.85
CA THR A 307 -22.79 -14.20 22.35
C THR A 307 -22.12 -15.43 21.72
N LEU A 308 -21.59 -16.32 22.53
CA LEU A 308 -21.15 -17.65 22.10
C LEU A 308 -22.38 -18.57 22.08
N ASN A 309 -22.84 -18.92 20.88
CA ASN A 309 -24.10 -19.68 20.72
C ASN A 309 -23.98 -21.15 21.06
N MET A 310 -22.75 -21.65 21.17
CA MET A 310 -22.36 -23.01 21.58
C MET A 310 -21.09 -22.93 22.41
N PRO A 311 -20.64 -24.02 23.05
CA PRO A 311 -19.41 -24.03 23.85
C PRO A 311 -18.18 -23.69 23.01
N TYR A 312 -17.38 -22.77 23.52
CA TYR A 312 -16.04 -22.38 23.06
C TYR A 312 -15.02 -22.64 24.14
N THR A 313 -13.74 -22.61 23.81
CA THR A 313 -12.64 -22.64 24.79
C THR A 313 -11.86 -21.33 24.71
N ALA A 314 -11.60 -20.69 25.87
CA ALA A 314 -10.73 -19.53 26.00
C ALA A 314 -9.84 -19.68 27.23
N LYS A 315 -8.53 -19.44 27.07
CA LYS A 315 -7.54 -19.58 28.18
C LYS A 315 -7.64 -20.92 28.93
N GLY A 316 -8.01 -22.02 28.24
CA GLY A 316 -8.13 -23.35 28.79
C GLY A 316 -9.48 -23.70 29.46
N ASN A 317 -10.41 -22.75 29.53
CA ASN A 317 -11.73 -22.92 30.11
C ASN A 317 -12.82 -23.03 29.03
N ALA A 318 -13.86 -23.79 29.29
CA ALA A 318 -15.08 -23.80 28.49
C ALA A 318 -15.88 -22.52 28.79
N VAL A 319 -16.36 -21.87 27.76
CA VAL A 319 -17.11 -20.62 27.83
C VAL A 319 -18.28 -20.67 26.85
N GLU A 320 -19.45 -20.19 27.27
CA GLU A 320 -20.68 -20.16 26.48
C GLU A 320 -21.53 -18.93 26.86
N GLY A 321 -22.49 -18.54 26.02
CA GLY A 321 -23.41 -17.43 26.28
C GLY A 321 -22.80 -16.04 26.10
N VAL A 322 -23.44 -15.05 26.70
CA VAL A 322 -23.07 -13.63 26.53
C VAL A 322 -21.75 -13.32 27.24
N GLN A 323 -20.86 -12.65 26.51
CA GLN A 323 -19.57 -12.20 26.98
C GLN A 323 -19.42 -10.70 26.77
N HIS A 324 -18.75 -10.02 27.69
CA HIS A 324 -18.41 -8.61 27.62
C HIS A 324 -16.91 -8.43 27.77
N VAL A 325 -16.30 -7.65 26.90
CA VAL A 325 -14.90 -7.26 26.98
C VAL A 325 -14.77 -5.76 26.84
N ALA A 326 -13.80 -5.16 27.51
CA ALA A 326 -13.51 -3.75 27.41
C ALA A 326 -11.99 -3.51 27.35
N TYR A 327 -11.57 -2.49 26.61
CA TYR A 327 -10.18 -2.01 26.69
C TYR A 327 -9.93 -1.37 28.04
N ARG A 328 -8.91 -1.81 28.76
CA ARG A 328 -8.51 -1.26 30.04
C ARG A 328 -7.02 -1.48 30.31
N ASP A 329 -6.35 -0.44 30.79
CA ASP A 329 -4.95 -0.49 31.25
C ASP A 329 -3.98 -1.15 30.24
N GLY A 330 -4.18 -0.88 28.94
CA GLY A 330 -3.33 -1.43 27.86
C GLY A 330 -3.69 -2.84 27.38
N GLY A 331 -4.78 -3.43 27.89
CA GLY A 331 -5.21 -4.79 27.56
C GLY A 331 -6.73 -4.93 27.42
N ILE A 332 -7.18 -6.17 27.30
CA ILE A 332 -8.57 -6.58 27.22
C ILE A 332 -9.01 -7.06 28.60
N LEU A 333 -9.88 -6.31 29.27
CA LEU A 333 -10.53 -6.73 30.49
C LEU A 333 -11.62 -7.76 30.15
N TRP A 334 -11.50 -8.96 30.69
CA TRP A 334 -12.48 -10.04 30.60
C TRP A 334 -12.49 -10.85 31.88
N GLN A 335 -13.66 -11.07 32.50
CA GLN A 335 -13.81 -11.82 33.77
C GLN A 335 -12.80 -11.41 34.85
N ASP A 336 -12.72 -10.10 35.11
CA ASP A 336 -11.82 -9.47 36.12
C ASP A 336 -10.30 -9.60 35.84
N ASN A 337 -9.89 -10.11 34.70
CA ASN A 337 -8.50 -10.21 34.27
C ASN A 337 -8.21 -9.39 33.02
N ILE A 338 -6.99 -8.89 32.90
CA ILE A 338 -6.53 -8.14 31.72
C ILE A 338 -5.61 -9.02 30.89
N TYR A 339 -5.91 -9.13 29.59
CA TYR A 339 -5.19 -9.95 28.63
C TYR A 339 -4.65 -9.11 27.50
N SER A 340 -3.49 -9.45 26.94
CA SER A 340 -2.95 -8.84 25.72
C SER A 340 -3.72 -9.26 24.47
N GLU A 341 -4.23 -10.51 24.48
CA GLU A 341 -5.07 -11.08 23.45
C GLU A 341 -6.00 -12.14 24.02
N LEU A 342 -7.14 -12.34 23.39
CA LEU A 342 -8.09 -13.42 23.70
C LEU A 342 -8.48 -14.17 22.43
N ARG A 343 -8.49 -15.49 22.50
CA ARG A 343 -8.98 -16.38 21.44
C ARG A 343 -10.05 -17.30 21.98
N PHE A 344 -11.26 -17.17 21.44
CA PHE A 344 -12.37 -18.08 21.70
C PHE A 344 -12.43 -19.09 20.56
N LYS A 345 -11.99 -20.31 20.82
CA LYS A 345 -11.92 -21.39 19.84
C LYS A 345 -13.16 -22.27 19.91
N PRO A 346 -13.83 -22.58 18.78
CA PRO A 346 -14.99 -23.46 18.78
C PRO A 346 -14.62 -24.87 19.25
N THR A 347 -15.51 -25.50 19.97
CA THR A 347 -15.35 -26.92 20.40
C THR A 347 -15.94 -27.90 19.40
N GLN A 348 -16.78 -27.41 18.47
CA GLN A 348 -17.43 -28.18 17.41
C GLN A 348 -17.38 -27.35 16.11
N GLN A 349 -17.46 -28.03 14.96
CA GLN A 349 -17.28 -27.40 13.65
C GLN A 349 -18.41 -26.40 13.32
N ASP A 350 -19.62 -26.65 13.77
CA ASP A 350 -20.81 -25.82 13.57
C ASP A 350 -21.02 -24.77 14.67
N ALA A 351 -20.08 -24.66 15.61
CA ALA A 351 -20.16 -23.63 16.65
C ALA A 351 -20.06 -22.23 16.05
N SER A 352 -20.89 -21.31 16.55
CA SER A 352 -20.98 -19.94 16.08
C SER A 352 -20.99 -18.94 17.23
N PHE A 353 -20.63 -17.71 16.93
CA PHE A 353 -20.74 -16.56 17.81
C PHE A 353 -21.45 -15.41 17.11
N THR A 354 -22.16 -14.57 17.88
CA THR A 354 -22.87 -13.40 17.39
C THR A 354 -22.24 -12.14 17.97
N LEU A 355 -21.93 -11.17 17.12
CA LEU A 355 -21.56 -9.80 17.48
C LEU A 355 -22.81 -8.94 17.34
N GLU A 356 -23.17 -8.17 18.38
CA GLU A 356 -24.46 -7.46 18.44
C GLU A 356 -24.47 -6.16 17.63
N ASP A 357 -23.37 -5.45 17.55
CA ASP A 357 -23.26 -4.08 17.00
C ASP A 357 -22.22 -3.98 15.89
N VAL A 358 -22.38 -4.73 14.80
CA VAL A 358 -21.49 -4.60 13.64
C VAL A 358 -21.98 -3.47 12.74
N THR A 359 -21.13 -2.46 12.53
CA THR A 359 -21.41 -1.39 11.57
C THR A 359 -21.16 -1.90 10.16
N ILE A 360 -22.14 -1.78 9.27
CA ILE A 360 -22.05 -2.13 7.85
C ILE A 360 -22.27 -0.91 7.00
N GLY A 361 -21.63 -0.86 5.81
CA GLY A 361 -21.72 0.26 4.89
C GLY A 361 -21.08 1.52 5.45
N VAL A 362 -19.91 1.39 6.02
CA VAL A 362 -19.16 2.51 6.60
C VAL A 362 -18.96 3.61 5.56
N ASP A 363 -19.33 4.86 5.89
CA ASP A 363 -19.31 6.04 5.01
C ASP A 363 -20.28 6.00 3.82
N PHE A 364 -21.20 5.02 3.74
CA PHE A 364 -22.27 4.98 2.75
C PHE A 364 -23.59 5.53 3.32
N HIS A 365 -24.51 5.97 2.45
CA HIS A 365 -25.83 6.50 2.83
C HIS A 365 -26.75 5.48 3.55
N TRP A 366 -26.40 4.19 3.49
CA TRP A 366 -27.11 3.09 4.14
C TRP A 366 -26.36 2.51 5.36
N GLU A 367 -25.36 3.22 5.89
CA GLU A 367 -24.65 2.82 7.11
C GLU A 367 -25.63 2.53 8.26
N ARG A 368 -25.46 1.37 8.88
CA ARG A 368 -26.26 0.94 10.02
C ARG A 368 -25.52 -0.09 10.87
N LYS A 369 -26.03 -0.32 12.07
CA LYS A 369 -25.60 -1.41 12.94
C LYS A 369 -26.55 -2.59 12.84
N GLU A 370 -26.00 -3.80 12.80
CA GLU A 370 -26.77 -5.04 12.83
C GLU A 370 -26.04 -6.13 13.60
N ALA A 371 -26.82 -7.10 14.16
CA ALA A 371 -26.24 -8.29 14.75
C ALA A 371 -25.79 -9.26 13.65
N GLN A 372 -24.55 -9.74 13.74
CA GLN A 372 -23.99 -10.67 12.76
C GLN A 372 -23.42 -11.91 13.45
N THR A 373 -23.69 -13.08 12.89
CA THR A 373 -23.27 -14.39 13.39
C THR A 373 -22.19 -14.99 12.50
N PHE A 374 -21.16 -15.56 13.12
CA PHE A 374 -19.97 -16.07 12.46
C PHE A 374 -19.63 -17.49 12.94
N HIS A 375 -19.13 -18.32 12.03
CA HIS A 375 -18.43 -19.57 12.40
C HIS A 375 -16.95 -19.30 12.67
N GLY A 376 -16.26 -20.29 13.26
CA GLY A 376 -14.81 -20.24 13.46
C GLY A 376 -14.40 -19.61 14.78
N THR A 377 -13.16 -19.14 14.84
CA THR A 377 -12.54 -18.58 16.04
C THR A 377 -12.79 -17.08 16.11
N LEU A 378 -13.21 -16.60 17.28
CA LEU A 378 -13.21 -15.17 17.60
C LEU A 378 -11.88 -14.82 18.26
N HIS A 379 -11.12 -13.93 17.62
CA HIS A 379 -9.82 -13.46 18.09
C HIS A 379 -9.88 -11.95 18.37
N LEU A 380 -9.51 -11.56 19.56
CA LEU A 380 -9.50 -10.18 20.03
C LEU A 380 -8.07 -9.74 20.30
N LEU A 381 -7.67 -8.61 19.73
CA LEU A 381 -6.38 -7.95 19.90
C LEU A 381 -6.56 -6.53 20.40
N VAL A 382 -5.51 -5.94 20.97
CA VAL A 382 -5.48 -4.50 21.28
C VAL A 382 -4.64 -3.77 20.24
N ASP A 383 -5.21 -2.71 19.68
CA ASP A 383 -4.51 -1.78 18.79
C ASP A 383 -5.02 -0.35 19.06
N GLU A 384 -4.11 0.63 19.13
CA GLU A 384 -4.41 2.05 19.36
C GLU A 384 -5.42 2.35 20.49
N GLY A 385 -5.37 1.59 21.59
CA GLY A 385 -6.27 1.77 22.72
C GLY A 385 -7.70 1.25 22.50
N LYS A 386 -7.89 0.39 21.50
CA LYS A 386 -9.16 -0.26 21.17
C LYS A 386 -8.98 -1.75 20.99
N ILE A 387 -10.08 -2.47 21.04
CA ILE A 387 -10.15 -3.91 20.76
C ILE A 387 -10.45 -4.07 19.28
N VAL A 388 -9.56 -4.76 18.58
CA VAL A 388 -9.76 -5.20 17.20
C VAL A 388 -10.37 -6.59 17.24
N VAL A 389 -11.52 -6.76 16.61
CA VAL A 389 -12.26 -8.02 16.54
C VAL A 389 -11.99 -8.71 15.22
N ILE A 390 -11.44 -9.91 15.28
CA ILE A 390 -11.05 -10.70 14.11
C ILE A 390 -11.79 -12.05 14.16
N ASN A 391 -12.34 -12.46 13.02
CA ASN A 391 -12.86 -13.79 12.81
C ASN A 391 -11.85 -14.62 12.01
N GLU A 392 -11.37 -15.73 12.59
CA GLU A 392 -10.53 -16.72 11.90
C GLU A 392 -11.44 -17.87 11.44
N VAL A 393 -11.58 -18.01 10.11
CA VAL A 393 -12.54 -18.94 9.49
C VAL A 393 -11.93 -19.64 8.28
N ASP A 394 -12.42 -20.84 7.93
CA ASP A 394 -12.06 -21.55 6.69
C ASP A 394 -12.35 -20.66 5.46
N ALA A 395 -11.44 -20.64 4.49
CA ALA A 395 -11.56 -19.76 3.32
C ALA A 395 -12.79 -20.05 2.46
N GLU A 396 -13.26 -21.30 2.40
CA GLU A 396 -14.49 -21.64 1.67
C GLU A 396 -15.75 -21.16 2.42
N GLU A 397 -15.75 -21.23 3.76
CA GLU A 397 -16.83 -20.65 4.58
C GLU A 397 -16.87 -19.11 4.45
N TYR A 398 -15.70 -18.46 4.42
CA TYR A 398 -15.58 -17.04 4.10
C TYR A 398 -16.22 -16.72 2.73
N LEU A 399 -15.89 -17.51 1.70
CA LEU A 399 -16.40 -17.30 0.34
C LEU A 399 -17.91 -17.52 0.24
N LYS A 400 -18.50 -18.49 0.95
CA LYS A 400 -19.96 -18.66 1.01
C LYS A 400 -20.65 -17.39 1.50
N SER A 401 -20.11 -16.74 2.51
CA SER A 401 -20.61 -15.46 3.00
C SER A 401 -20.41 -14.32 1.99
N VAL A 402 -19.20 -14.19 1.42
CA VAL A 402 -18.89 -13.13 0.42
C VAL A 402 -19.81 -13.23 -0.79
N ILE A 403 -19.92 -14.43 -1.39
CA ILE A 403 -20.76 -14.61 -2.59
C ILE A 403 -22.24 -14.34 -2.27
N SER A 404 -22.72 -14.75 -1.10
CA SER A 404 -24.08 -14.46 -0.64
C SER A 404 -24.32 -12.97 -0.34
N SER A 405 -23.26 -12.23 0.00
CA SER A 405 -23.34 -10.78 0.23
C SER A 405 -23.23 -9.95 -1.05
N GLU A 406 -22.52 -10.48 -2.06
CA GLU A 406 -22.30 -9.82 -3.36
C GLU A 406 -23.38 -10.17 -4.39
N MET A 407 -23.92 -11.40 -4.35
CA MET A 407 -24.86 -11.96 -5.33
C MET A 407 -26.16 -12.40 -4.67
N ARG A 408 -27.26 -12.36 -5.42
CA ARG A 408 -28.54 -12.93 -4.94
C ARG A 408 -28.60 -14.44 -5.07
N SER A 409 -29.43 -15.06 -4.25
CA SER A 409 -29.73 -16.50 -4.30
C SER A 409 -30.35 -16.94 -5.64
N THR A 410 -30.89 -16.01 -6.42
CA THR A 410 -31.50 -16.23 -7.75
C THR A 410 -30.50 -16.12 -8.90
N SER A 411 -29.22 -15.84 -8.60
CA SER A 411 -28.17 -15.79 -9.62
C SER A 411 -27.96 -17.15 -10.27
N SER A 412 -27.61 -17.14 -11.55
CA SER A 412 -27.34 -18.35 -12.30
C SER A 412 -26.10 -19.10 -11.76
N MET A 413 -26.11 -20.42 -11.85
CA MET A 413 -25.01 -21.26 -11.34
C MET A 413 -23.66 -20.92 -11.95
N GLU A 414 -23.60 -20.64 -13.26
CA GLU A 414 -22.35 -20.30 -13.93
C GLU A 414 -21.80 -18.92 -13.50
N LEU A 415 -22.66 -17.95 -13.22
CA LEU A 415 -22.26 -16.67 -12.63
C LEU A 415 -21.71 -16.87 -11.21
N LEU A 416 -22.39 -17.66 -10.38
CA LEU A 416 -21.95 -17.95 -9.00
C LEU A 416 -20.60 -18.66 -8.97
N LYS A 417 -20.40 -19.65 -9.86
CA LYS A 417 -19.10 -20.36 -10.02
C LYS A 417 -17.98 -19.41 -10.46
N ALA A 418 -18.25 -18.57 -11.48
CA ALA A 418 -17.27 -17.58 -11.95
C ALA A 418 -16.89 -16.62 -10.81
N HIS A 419 -17.87 -16.11 -10.06
CA HIS A 419 -17.63 -15.20 -8.95
C HIS A 419 -16.89 -15.88 -7.80
N ALA A 420 -17.19 -17.14 -7.48
CA ALA A 420 -16.48 -17.91 -6.46
C ALA A 420 -14.98 -18.07 -6.81
N VAL A 421 -14.65 -18.39 -8.06
CA VAL A 421 -13.25 -18.50 -8.52
C VAL A 421 -12.54 -17.14 -8.47
N VAL A 422 -13.20 -16.07 -8.91
CA VAL A 422 -12.65 -14.70 -8.86
C VAL A 422 -12.37 -14.26 -7.43
N SER A 423 -13.37 -14.37 -6.55
CA SER A 423 -13.25 -13.96 -5.15
C SER A 423 -12.19 -14.78 -4.41
N ARG A 424 -12.09 -16.08 -4.69
CA ARG A 424 -11.05 -16.95 -4.13
C ARG A 424 -9.65 -16.55 -4.63
N SER A 425 -9.49 -16.28 -5.91
CA SER A 425 -8.22 -15.84 -6.50
C SER A 425 -7.74 -14.54 -5.88
N TRP A 426 -8.64 -13.57 -5.76
CA TRP A 426 -8.35 -12.31 -5.10
C TRP A 426 -7.97 -12.50 -3.62
N LEU A 427 -8.73 -13.29 -2.86
CA LEU A 427 -8.44 -13.57 -1.45
C LEU A 427 -7.03 -14.16 -1.27
N PHE A 428 -6.72 -15.22 -2.01
CA PHE A 428 -5.41 -15.87 -1.89
C PHE A 428 -4.26 -15.00 -2.39
N TYR A 429 -4.52 -14.16 -3.40
CA TYR A 429 -3.56 -13.15 -3.81
C TYR A 429 -3.26 -12.15 -2.67
N GLN A 430 -4.28 -11.65 -1.96
CA GLN A 430 -4.09 -10.75 -0.82
C GLN A 430 -3.35 -11.44 0.33
N MET A 431 -3.75 -12.66 0.69
CA MET A 431 -3.07 -13.44 1.73
C MET A 431 -1.59 -13.69 1.40
N GLN A 432 -1.28 -14.00 0.13
CA GLN A 432 0.10 -14.20 -0.31
C GLN A 432 0.87 -12.88 -0.31
N ALA A 433 0.30 -11.82 -0.84
CA ALA A 433 0.92 -10.48 -0.88
C ALA A 433 1.22 -9.96 0.55
N ARG A 434 0.32 -10.21 1.52
CA ARG A 434 0.54 -9.86 2.92
C ARG A 434 1.69 -10.65 3.55
N ARG A 435 1.78 -11.97 3.31
CA ARG A 435 2.91 -12.79 3.78
C ARG A 435 4.22 -12.32 3.17
N ASP A 436 4.21 -12.03 1.86
CA ASP A 436 5.37 -11.50 1.14
C ASP A 436 5.73 -10.08 1.61
N SER A 437 4.77 -9.23 1.98
CA SER A 437 5.01 -7.91 2.56
C SER A 437 5.47 -7.99 4.02
N SER A 438 5.04 -8.97 4.81
CA SER A 438 5.59 -9.22 6.15
C SER A 438 7.03 -9.75 6.09
N GLU A 439 7.42 -10.42 5.00
CA GLU A 439 8.79 -10.82 4.72
C GLU A 439 9.62 -9.71 4.02
N ASN A 440 8.93 -8.75 3.35
CA ASN A 440 9.52 -7.64 2.60
C ASN A 440 8.78 -6.34 2.94
N ALA A 441 8.80 -5.92 4.21
CA ALA A 441 8.07 -4.76 4.70
C ALA A 441 8.45 -3.47 3.96
N GLY A 442 7.81 -3.22 2.81
CA GLY A 442 7.89 -2.02 2.02
C GLY A 442 6.53 -1.35 2.01
N GLY A 443 6.34 -0.30 2.81
CA GLY A 443 5.17 0.55 2.69
C GLY A 443 5.16 1.21 1.32
N PHE A 444 4.05 1.07 0.58
CA PHE A 444 3.82 1.83 -0.64
C PHE A 444 3.18 3.16 -0.27
N PHE A 445 3.55 4.23 -0.97
CA PHE A 445 2.79 5.47 -0.89
C PHE A 445 1.42 5.26 -1.52
N THR A 446 0.39 5.65 -0.79
CA THR A 446 -0.98 5.67 -1.29
C THR A 446 -1.38 7.03 -1.86
N PHE A 447 -0.49 8.01 -1.84
CA PHE A 447 -0.73 9.33 -2.40
C PHE A 447 0.55 10.06 -2.78
N THR A 448 0.44 10.95 -3.77
CA THR A 448 1.42 11.99 -4.12
C THR A 448 0.76 13.35 -3.99
N ARG A 449 1.36 14.27 -3.23
CA ARG A 449 0.87 15.64 -3.09
C ARG A 449 1.96 16.63 -3.45
N LYS A 450 1.69 17.44 -4.48
CA LYS A 450 2.51 18.59 -4.92
C LYS A 450 1.65 19.85 -4.83
N GLU A 451 2.24 21.00 -5.05
CA GLU A 451 1.53 22.29 -5.02
C GLU A 451 0.32 22.34 -5.98
N SER A 452 0.48 21.75 -7.17
CA SER A 452 -0.53 21.70 -8.24
C SER A 452 -1.14 20.33 -8.51
N GLU A 453 -0.78 19.30 -7.75
CA GLU A 453 -1.22 17.93 -8.00
C GLU A 453 -1.43 17.15 -6.70
N TYR A 454 -2.52 16.41 -6.62
CA TYR A 454 -2.83 15.45 -5.56
C TYR A 454 -3.34 14.15 -6.19
N LEU A 455 -2.49 13.13 -6.22
CA LEU A 455 -2.82 11.78 -6.67
C LEU A 455 -2.91 10.86 -5.47
N ARG A 456 -4.02 10.18 -5.31
CA ARG A 456 -4.23 9.19 -4.25
C ARG A 456 -4.74 7.89 -4.85
N TRP A 457 -4.15 6.79 -4.43
CA TRP A 457 -4.66 5.44 -4.66
C TRP A 457 -4.72 4.69 -3.33
N TYR A 458 -5.66 3.78 -3.21
CA TYR A 458 -5.84 2.99 -2.01
C TYR A 458 -5.00 1.73 -2.15
N ASP A 459 -4.04 1.53 -1.24
CA ASP A 459 -3.13 0.40 -1.26
C ASP A 459 -3.68 -0.76 -0.42
N ARG A 460 -3.16 -1.95 -0.68
CA ARG A 460 -3.53 -3.23 -0.07
C ARG A 460 -2.94 -3.43 1.32
N THR A 461 -2.00 -2.58 1.74
CA THR A 461 -1.27 -2.70 3.02
C THR A 461 -1.99 -2.04 4.19
N ASP A 462 -3.24 -1.59 4.02
CA ASP A 462 -4.01 -0.95 5.09
C ASP A 462 -4.33 -1.90 6.26
N HIS A 463 -4.17 -3.23 6.07
CA HIS A 463 -4.41 -4.24 7.10
C HIS A 463 -3.12 -4.94 7.52
N THR A 464 -2.64 -4.64 8.73
CA THR A 464 -1.46 -5.28 9.31
C THR A 464 -1.78 -6.40 10.30
N LEU A 465 -2.98 -6.38 10.89
CA LEU A 465 -3.39 -7.31 11.96
C LEU A 465 -4.19 -8.52 11.45
N PHE A 466 -4.79 -8.42 10.27
CA PHE A 466 -5.65 -9.45 9.67
C PHE A 466 -5.47 -9.51 8.14
N ASP A 467 -5.97 -10.54 7.47
CA ASP A 467 -5.77 -10.74 6.03
C ASP A 467 -6.63 -9.81 5.18
N VAL A 468 -7.91 -9.66 5.55
CA VAL A 468 -8.91 -8.84 4.87
C VAL A 468 -9.86 -8.24 5.90
N CYS A 469 -10.51 -7.11 5.58
CA CYS A 469 -11.62 -6.60 6.38
C CYS A 469 -12.97 -7.13 5.88
N ALA A 470 -13.99 -6.97 6.71
CA ALA A 470 -15.35 -7.38 6.40
C ALA A 470 -16.12 -6.41 5.51
N ASP A 471 -15.57 -5.22 5.21
CA ASP A 471 -16.22 -4.13 4.50
C ASP A 471 -15.86 -4.09 3.00
N ASP A 472 -16.52 -3.21 2.25
CA ASP A 472 -16.40 -3.00 0.79
C ASP A 472 -14.98 -2.61 0.32
N HIS A 473 -14.09 -2.20 1.23
CA HIS A 473 -12.68 -2.00 0.93
C HIS A 473 -11.99 -3.30 0.43
N CYS A 474 -12.37 -4.45 1.03
CA CYS A 474 -11.92 -5.77 0.61
C CYS A 474 -13.04 -6.49 -0.16
N GLN A 475 -13.72 -7.37 0.48
CA GLN A 475 -14.91 -8.07 -0.02
C GLN A 475 -15.93 -8.12 1.10
N ARG A 476 -17.19 -7.81 0.81
CA ARG A 476 -18.23 -7.75 1.83
C ARG A 476 -18.44 -9.11 2.50
N TYR A 477 -18.10 -9.20 3.79
CA TYR A 477 -18.21 -10.40 4.59
C TYR A 477 -19.16 -10.17 5.77
N GLN A 478 -20.22 -10.95 5.88
CA GLN A 478 -21.27 -10.80 6.90
C GLN A 478 -21.52 -12.11 7.68
N GLY A 479 -20.53 -12.99 7.75
CA GLY A 479 -20.64 -14.28 8.42
C GLY A 479 -21.76 -15.14 7.85
N ILE A 480 -22.29 -16.03 8.69
CA ILE A 480 -23.40 -16.94 8.31
C ILE A 480 -24.75 -16.24 8.28
N THR A 481 -24.86 -15.01 8.75
CA THR A 481 -26.11 -14.21 8.71
C THR A 481 -26.66 -14.09 7.30
N ARG A 482 -25.80 -14.12 6.28
CA ARG A 482 -26.18 -14.03 4.86
C ARG A 482 -26.04 -15.34 4.08
N GLN A 483 -25.60 -16.43 4.69
CA GLN A 483 -25.45 -17.75 4.04
C GLN A 483 -26.81 -18.47 3.85
N ASN A 484 -27.69 -17.94 3.00
CA ASN A 484 -29.06 -18.43 2.87
C ASN A 484 -29.32 -19.21 1.57
N SER A 485 -28.30 -19.39 0.70
CA SER A 485 -28.51 -19.96 -0.64
C SER A 485 -27.80 -21.29 -0.84
N ALA A 486 -28.56 -22.36 -1.02
CA ALA A 486 -28.02 -23.66 -1.42
C ALA A 486 -27.23 -23.59 -2.74
N ALA A 487 -27.63 -22.72 -3.69
CA ALA A 487 -26.95 -22.52 -4.95
C ALA A 487 -25.54 -21.91 -4.77
N VAL A 488 -25.39 -20.98 -3.82
CA VAL A 488 -24.06 -20.42 -3.48
C VAL A 488 -23.17 -21.48 -2.87
N VAL A 489 -23.68 -22.28 -1.94
CA VAL A 489 -22.93 -23.39 -1.33
C VAL A 489 -22.49 -24.38 -2.41
N GLU A 490 -23.38 -24.78 -3.34
CA GLU A 490 -23.05 -25.66 -4.45
C GLU A 490 -21.99 -25.06 -5.38
N ALA A 491 -22.07 -23.78 -5.72
CA ALA A 491 -21.11 -23.10 -6.59
C ALA A 491 -19.71 -23.06 -5.96
N VAL A 492 -19.61 -22.72 -4.66
CA VAL A 492 -18.36 -22.66 -3.92
C VAL A 492 -17.75 -24.06 -3.79
N GLU A 493 -18.53 -25.06 -3.42
CA GLU A 493 -18.03 -26.45 -3.26
C GLU A 493 -17.63 -27.09 -4.61
N THR A 494 -18.38 -26.83 -5.68
CA THR A 494 -18.07 -27.35 -7.03
C THR A 494 -16.77 -26.77 -7.61
N THR A 495 -16.46 -25.53 -7.21
CA THR A 495 -15.23 -24.82 -7.59
C THR A 495 -14.17 -24.83 -6.51
N ARG A 496 -14.33 -25.69 -5.48
CA ARG A 496 -13.43 -25.73 -4.32
C ARG A 496 -11.95 -25.78 -4.70
N GLY A 497 -11.15 -24.85 -4.16
CA GLY A 497 -9.73 -24.72 -4.42
C GLY A 497 -9.36 -24.19 -5.81
N CYS A 498 -10.33 -23.91 -6.70
CA CYS A 498 -10.07 -23.37 -8.03
C CYS A 498 -9.76 -21.86 -7.96
N VAL A 499 -8.64 -21.46 -8.55
CA VAL A 499 -8.16 -20.06 -8.64
C VAL A 499 -7.72 -19.75 -10.07
N LEU A 500 -7.69 -18.45 -10.40
CA LEU A 500 -7.10 -17.94 -11.62
C LEU A 500 -5.59 -17.77 -11.48
N THR A 501 -4.86 -18.24 -12.49
CA THR A 501 -3.40 -18.13 -12.55
C THR A 501 -2.97 -17.62 -13.93
N TYR A 502 -1.93 -16.85 -13.98
CA TYR A 502 -1.26 -16.42 -15.19
C TYR A 502 0.23 -16.75 -15.07
N GLU A 503 0.79 -17.52 -16.03
CA GLU A 503 2.19 -17.99 -15.96
C GLU A 503 2.53 -18.63 -14.59
N ASP A 504 1.65 -19.48 -14.09
CA ASP A 504 1.76 -20.16 -12.78
C ASP A 504 1.84 -19.22 -11.56
N VAL A 505 1.36 -17.97 -11.67
CA VAL A 505 1.22 -17.02 -10.59
C VAL A 505 -0.27 -16.74 -10.33
N LEU A 506 -0.66 -16.55 -9.06
CA LEU A 506 -2.01 -16.15 -8.69
C LEU A 506 -2.36 -14.80 -9.32
N CYS A 507 -3.56 -14.72 -9.92
CA CYS A 507 -4.08 -13.47 -10.43
C CYS A 507 -4.69 -12.60 -9.32
N ASP A 508 -4.40 -11.31 -9.34
CA ASP A 508 -5.18 -10.30 -8.65
C ASP A 508 -6.51 -10.11 -9.37
N ALA A 509 -7.45 -11.02 -9.11
CA ALA A 509 -8.69 -11.11 -9.85
C ALA A 509 -9.71 -10.07 -9.37
N ARG A 510 -9.64 -8.86 -9.96
CA ARG A 510 -10.53 -7.73 -9.66
C ARG A 510 -11.87 -7.89 -10.35
N PHE A 511 -12.92 -7.34 -9.75
CA PHE A 511 -14.27 -7.30 -10.33
C PHE A 511 -14.98 -6.00 -9.95
N SER A 512 -15.95 -5.60 -10.76
CA SER A 512 -16.77 -4.42 -10.50
C SER A 512 -18.19 -4.64 -11.00
N LYS A 513 -19.12 -3.83 -10.52
CA LYS A 513 -20.55 -3.94 -10.81
C LYS A 513 -20.85 -3.85 -12.31
N CYS A 514 -20.35 -2.80 -12.98
CA CYS A 514 -20.54 -2.56 -14.41
C CYS A 514 -19.33 -1.86 -15.02
N CYS A 515 -18.71 -2.43 -16.07
CA CYS A 515 -17.57 -1.80 -16.73
C CYS A 515 -17.96 -0.62 -17.66
N GLY A 516 -19.25 -0.51 -18.05
CA GLY A 516 -19.75 0.51 -18.98
C GLY A 516 -19.47 0.21 -20.46
N GLY A 517 -19.17 -1.08 -20.77
CA GLY A 517 -18.89 -1.59 -22.11
C GLY A 517 -17.40 -1.77 -22.40
N ALA A 518 -16.51 -1.25 -21.56
CA ALA A 518 -15.06 -1.41 -21.67
C ALA A 518 -14.44 -1.62 -20.28
N SER A 519 -13.60 -2.65 -20.11
CA SER A 519 -12.83 -2.83 -18.89
C SER A 519 -11.59 -1.95 -18.84
N GLU A 520 -11.04 -1.73 -17.65
CA GLU A 520 -9.95 -0.78 -17.40
C GLU A 520 -8.67 -1.50 -16.99
N LYS A 521 -7.53 -0.81 -17.15
CA LYS A 521 -6.23 -1.23 -16.62
C LYS A 521 -6.13 -1.01 -15.11
N PHE A 522 -5.33 -1.86 -14.47
CA PHE A 522 -5.04 -1.75 -13.04
C PHE A 522 -4.43 -0.39 -12.67
N SER A 523 -3.48 0.11 -13.47
CA SER A 523 -2.75 1.36 -13.21
C SER A 523 -3.60 2.63 -13.25
N THR A 524 -4.78 2.58 -13.82
CA THR A 524 -5.74 3.72 -13.78
C THR A 524 -6.32 3.91 -12.38
N CYS A 525 -6.51 2.82 -11.64
CA CYS A 525 -7.21 2.82 -10.35
C CYS A 525 -6.26 2.77 -9.16
N TRP A 526 -5.17 2.01 -9.25
CA TRP A 526 -4.22 1.77 -8.16
C TRP A 526 -2.78 2.14 -8.53
N GLY A 527 -1.78 1.33 -8.14
CA GLY A 527 -0.37 1.53 -8.45
C GLY A 527 -0.09 1.61 -9.96
N ASP A 528 1.14 1.97 -10.34
CA ASP A 528 1.51 2.17 -11.76
C ASP A 528 1.87 0.85 -12.49
N GLU A 529 1.53 -0.29 -11.89
CA GLU A 529 1.74 -1.62 -12.44
C GLU A 529 0.55 -2.04 -13.29
N ASP A 530 0.79 -2.73 -14.40
CA ASP A 530 -0.25 -3.36 -15.21
C ASP A 530 -0.02 -4.88 -15.28
N TYR A 531 -1.13 -5.62 -15.34
CA TYR A 531 -1.13 -7.08 -15.40
C TYR A 531 -1.67 -7.54 -16.75
N PRO A 532 -0.96 -8.42 -17.51
CA PRO A 532 -1.42 -8.86 -18.82
C PRO A 532 -2.81 -9.50 -18.80
N TYR A 533 -3.15 -10.21 -17.74
CA TYR A 533 -4.48 -10.83 -17.57
C TYR A 533 -5.59 -9.84 -17.20
N LEU A 534 -5.27 -8.59 -16.84
CA LEU A 534 -6.21 -7.46 -16.64
C LEU A 534 -6.13 -6.48 -17.82
N ALA A 535 -5.84 -6.98 -19.01
CA ALA A 535 -5.85 -6.17 -20.22
C ALA A 535 -7.25 -5.59 -20.47
N PRO A 536 -7.37 -4.35 -20.92
CA PRO A 536 -8.65 -3.75 -21.31
C PRO A 536 -9.30 -4.56 -22.43
N ILE A 537 -10.58 -4.81 -22.27
CA ILE A 537 -11.39 -5.50 -23.26
C ILE A 537 -12.69 -4.74 -23.53
N ARG A 538 -13.25 -4.93 -24.72
CA ARG A 538 -14.63 -4.62 -24.95
C ARG A 538 -15.52 -5.72 -24.37
N ASP A 539 -16.49 -5.36 -23.57
CA ASP A 539 -17.45 -6.28 -22.92
C ASP A 539 -18.52 -6.75 -23.92
N SER A 540 -18.09 -7.38 -25.02
CA SER A 540 -18.93 -7.74 -26.15
C SER A 540 -18.31 -8.94 -26.89
N LYS A 541 -19.08 -9.53 -27.82
CA LYS A 541 -18.54 -10.50 -28.80
C LYS A 541 -17.59 -9.85 -29.80
N ASP A 542 -17.81 -8.58 -30.14
CA ASP A 542 -16.87 -7.78 -30.93
C ASP A 542 -15.77 -7.26 -30.00
N GLU A 543 -14.56 -7.74 -30.19
CA GLU A 543 -13.40 -7.39 -29.36
C GLU A 543 -12.77 -6.02 -29.72
N THR A 544 -13.29 -5.31 -30.74
CA THR A 544 -12.72 -4.03 -31.19
C THR A 544 -13.03 -2.94 -30.16
N LEU A 545 -12.02 -2.46 -29.44
CA LEU A 545 -12.11 -1.35 -28.49
C LEU A 545 -11.52 -0.09 -29.15
N PRO A 546 -12.29 1.03 -29.25
CA PRO A 546 -11.74 2.31 -29.69
C PRO A 546 -10.71 2.86 -28.69
N ASN A 547 -9.88 3.81 -29.11
CA ASN A 547 -8.89 4.44 -28.23
C ASN A 547 -9.58 5.43 -27.26
N LEU A 548 -10.13 4.94 -26.17
CA LEU A 548 -10.85 5.77 -25.18
C LEU A 548 -9.92 6.61 -24.28
N THR A 549 -8.60 6.57 -24.50
CA THR A 549 -7.68 7.52 -23.87
C THR A 549 -7.79 8.92 -24.48
N GLU A 550 -8.34 9.01 -25.68
CA GLU A 550 -8.61 10.26 -26.39
C GLU A 550 -9.97 10.83 -25.98
N GLU A 551 -10.02 12.09 -25.54
CA GLU A 551 -11.21 12.75 -25.03
C GLU A 551 -12.40 12.64 -25.98
N ALA A 552 -12.22 13.00 -27.26
CA ALA A 552 -13.30 12.97 -28.26
C ALA A 552 -13.86 11.54 -28.50
N GLN A 553 -13.02 10.51 -28.42
CA GLN A 553 -13.48 9.12 -28.56
C GLN A 553 -14.21 8.66 -27.29
N ALA A 554 -13.71 9.04 -26.10
CA ALA A 554 -14.40 8.75 -24.84
C ALA A 554 -15.79 9.43 -24.78
N GLU A 555 -15.88 10.71 -25.18
CA GLU A 555 -17.15 11.43 -25.28
C GLU A 555 -18.15 10.73 -26.24
N ALA A 556 -17.68 10.38 -27.44
CA ALA A 556 -18.48 9.66 -28.42
C ALA A 556 -18.95 8.30 -27.91
N TRP A 557 -18.10 7.54 -27.23
CA TRP A 557 -18.41 6.24 -26.60
C TRP A 557 -19.49 6.35 -25.53
N ILE A 558 -19.35 7.32 -24.63
CA ILE A 558 -20.32 7.55 -23.55
C ILE A 558 -21.65 7.96 -24.13
N ALA A 559 -21.66 8.86 -25.13
CA ALA A 559 -22.88 9.35 -25.77
C ALA A 559 -23.58 8.29 -26.63
N ALA A 560 -22.84 7.47 -27.37
CA ALA A 560 -23.38 6.46 -28.27
C ALA A 560 -24.02 5.25 -27.57
N SER A 561 -23.63 4.99 -26.31
CA SER A 561 -24.12 3.83 -25.54
C SER A 561 -24.06 2.51 -26.33
N PRO A 562 -22.88 2.07 -26.81
CA PRO A 562 -22.72 0.97 -27.74
C PRO A 562 -23.16 -0.38 -27.12
N ASP A 563 -23.43 -1.36 -27.99
CA ASP A 563 -23.76 -2.72 -27.56
C ASP A 563 -22.64 -3.36 -26.75
N ALA A 564 -22.99 -3.96 -25.63
CA ALA A 564 -22.13 -4.66 -24.71
C ALA A 564 -22.92 -5.69 -23.90
N PHE A 565 -22.26 -6.70 -23.32
CA PHE A 565 -22.95 -7.63 -22.43
C PHE A 565 -23.58 -6.91 -21.24
N CYS A 566 -22.90 -5.95 -20.66
CA CYS A 566 -23.43 -5.17 -19.54
C CYS A 566 -24.41 -4.06 -19.95
N ASN A 567 -24.68 -3.85 -21.24
CA ASN A 567 -25.73 -2.94 -21.70
C ASN A 567 -27.09 -3.67 -21.74
N THR A 568 -27.62 -3.96 -20.55
CA THR A 568 -28.91 -4.61 -20.39
C THR A 568 -29.82 -3.79 -19.51
N GLN A 569 -31.13 -3.81 -19.83
CA GLN A 569 -32.22 -3.25 -19.00
C GLN A 569 -33.13 -4.37 -18.47
N ASP A 570 -32.76 -5.65 -18.67
CA ASP A 570 -33.56 -6.76 -18.13
C ASP A 570 -33.46 -6.79 -16.59
N PRO A 571 -34.54 -6.49 -15.87
CA PRO A 571 -34.57 -6.44 -14.42
C PRO A 571 -34.14 -7.77 -13.78
N ARG A 572 -34.47 -8.91 -14.43
CA ARG A 572 -34.12 -10.25 -13.90
C ARG A 572 -32.58 -10.44 -13.85
N LEU A 573 -31.85 -9.91 -14.85
CA LEU A 573 -30.40 -10.00 -14.93
C LEU A 573 -29.75 -9.01 -13.99
N ILE A 574 -30.23 -7.77 -13.97
CA ILE A 574 -29.71 -6.71 -13.11
C ILE A 574 -29.90 -7.11 -11.63
N GLN A 575 -31.03 -7.65 -11.26
CA GLN A 575 -31.32 -8.10 -9.89
C GLN A 575 -30.43 -9.26 -9.42
N GLN A 576 -29.81 -10.04 -10.29
CA GLN A 576 -28.86 -11.09 -9.88
C GLN A 576 -27.61 -10.52 -9.20
N VAL A 577 -27.17 -9.34 -9.62
CA VAL A 577 -25.95 -8.67 -9.16
C VAL A 577 -26.19 -7.47 -8.26
N LEU A 578 -27.47 -7.18 -7.93
CA LEU A 578 -27.86 -6.10 -7.03
C LEU A 578 -28.38 -6.66 -5.72
N ASN A 579 -27.82 -6.19 -4.63
CA ASN A 579 -28.41 -6.36 -3.32
C ASN A 579 -29.61 -5.42 -3.15
N ASP A 580 -30.42 -5.64 -2.10
CA ASP A 580 -31.62 -4.83 -1.83
C ASP A 580 -31.34 -3.34 -1.64
N TYR A 581 -30.08 -2.97 -1.34
CA TYR A 581 -29.62 -1.58 -1.10
C TYR A 581 -29.27 -0.81 -2.38
N ASP A 582 -28.93 -1.50 -3.47
CA ASP A 582 -28.50 -0.90 -4.74
C ASP A 582 -29.66 -0.74 -5.75
N GLN A 583 -30.91 -0.97 -5.33
CA GLN A 583 -32.10 -0.99 -6.24
C GLN A 583 -32.63 0.38 -6.62
N GLU A 584 -32.12 1.44 -6.01
CA GLU A 584 -32.69 2.79 -6.22
C GLU A 584 -32.35 3.40 -7.59
N THR A 585 -31.34 2.83 -8.32
CA THR A 585 -31.00 3.32 -9.67
C THR A 585 -30.76 2.17 -10.64
N PRO A 586 -31.47 2.08 -11.78
CA PRO A 586 -31.23 1.08 -12.83
C PRO A 586 -30.12 1.48 -13.82
N ASP A 587 -29.56 2.69 -13.70
CA ASP A 587 -28.70 3.32 -14.72
C ASP A 587 -27.23 2.95 -14.61
N PHE A 588 -26.92 1.65 -14.50
CA PHE A 588 -25.55 1.17 -14.32
C PHE A 588 -24.66 1.34 -15.56
N TYR A 589 -25.25 1.20 -16.75
CA TYR A 589 -24.50 1.28 -17.98
C TYR A 589 -24.19 2.72 -18.39
N ARG A 590 -25.20 3.61 -18.26
CA ARG A 590 -25.07 5.07 -18.48
C ARG A 590 -25.84 5.79 -17.39
N TRP A 591 -25.21 6.83 -16.85
CA TRP A 591 -25.78 7.63 -15.76
C TRP A 591 -25.60 9.13 -15.99
N THR A 592 -26.38 9.94 -15.29
CA THR A 592 -26.28 11.41 -15.33
C THR A 592 -26.46 11.95 -13.91
N THR A 593 -25.59 12.89 -13.52
CA THR A 593 -25.68 13.62 -12.25
C THR A 593 -25.46 15.11 -12.53
N THR A 594 -26.26 15.97 -11.88
CA THR A 594 -26.16 17.43 -12.04
C THR A 594 -25.96 18.07 -10.67
N TYR A 595 -25.01 18.99 -10.59
CA TYR A 595 -24.68 19.77 -9.40
C TYR A 595 -24.91 21.27 -9.67
N GLN A 596 -25.44 21.98 -8.67
CA GLN A 596 -25.37 23.42 -8.64
C GLN A 596 -23.97 23.88 -8.25
N GLN A 597 -23.55 25.06 -8.68
CA GLN A 597 -22.22 25.63 -8.42
C GLN A 597 -21.82 25.55 -6.94
N ALA A 598 -22.67 26.06 -6.05
CA ALA A 598 -22.39 26.09 -4.61
C ALA A 598 -22.28 24.67 -4.02
N GLU A 599 -23.19 23.76 -4.42
CA GLU A 599 -23.19 22.37 -3.99
C GLU A 599 -21.87 21.65 -4.36
N LEU A 600 -21.42 21.82 -5.60
CA LEU A 600 -20.17 21.20 -6.07
C LEU A 600 -18.94 21.76 -5.36
N ALA A 601 -18.87 23.08 -5.20
CA ALA A 601 -17.77 23.76 -4.54
C ALA A 601 -17.66 23.34 -3.06
N ASP A 602 -18.77 23.33 -2.34
CA ASP A 602 -18.84 22.90 -0.93
C ASP A 602 -18.48 21.40 -0.77
N LEU A 603 -18.99 20.55 -1.65
CA LEU A 603 -18.68 19.13 -1.65
C LEU A 603 -17.19 18.86 -1.84
N ILE A 604 -16.57 19.47 -2.85
CA ILE A 604 -15.14 19.32 -3.13
C ILE A 604 -14.32 19.84 -1.93
N LYS A 605 -14.67 21.00 -1.37
CA LYS A 605 -14.02 21.59 -0.20
C LYS A 605 -14.12 20.68 1.01
N GLN A 606 -15.29 20.15 1.31
CA GLN A 606 -15.50 19.23 2.43
C GLN A 606 -14.70 17.95 2.30
N LYS A 607 -14.71 17.34 1.10
CA LYS A 607 -14.04 16.05 0.84
C LYS A 607 -12.53 16.15 0.69
N SER A 608 -12.00 17.25 0.13
CA SER A 608 -10.56 17.43 -0.10
C SER A 608 -9.85 18.23 1.01
N GLY A 609 -10.58 19.03 1.79
CA GLY A 609 -10.03 20.03 2.68
C GLY A 609 -9.41 21.23 1.94
N ILE A 610 -9.63 21.35 0.61
CA ILE A 610 -9.06 22.39 -0.23
C ILE A 610 -10.18 23.34 -0.69
N ASP A 611 -10.00 24.63 -0.46
CA ASP A 611 -10.91 25.66 -0.96
C ASP A 611 -10.49 26.07 -2.38
N PHE A 612 -11.29 25.72 -3.37
CA PHE A 612 -11.10 26.14 -4.76
C PHE A 612 -11.83 27.45 -5.10
N GLY A 613 -12.64 27.96 -4.15
CA GLY A 613 -13.59 29.02 -4.45
C GLY A 613 -14.74 28.50 -5.34
N ALA A 614 -15.26 29.37 -6.23
CA ALA A 614 -16.21 28.91 -7.23
C ALA A 614 -15.52 28.06 -8.30
N ILE A 615 -16.10 26.92 -8.65
CA ILE A 615 -15.54 26.01 -9.65
C ILE A 615 -15.78 26.57 -11.05
N LYS A 616 -14.71 26.81 -11.81
CA LYS A 616 -14.75 27.27 -13.21
C LYS A 616 -14.81 26.12 -14.20
N ALA A 617 -14.04 25.05 -13.94
CA ALA A 617 -14.00 23.88 -14.83
C ALA A 617 -13.56 22.59 -14.12
N LEU A 618 -14.04 21.47 -14.64
CA LEU A 618 -13.55 20.12 -14.40
C LEU A 618 -13.01 19.58 -15.71
N ILE A 619 -11.68 19.46 -15.83
CA ILE A 619 -11.01 19.14 -17.09
C ILE A 619 -10.33 17.77 -16.99
N PRO A 620 -10.76 16.74 -17.75
CA PRO A 620 -10.01 15.52 -17.91
C PRO A 620 -8.62 15.79 -18.48
N VAL A 621 -7.57 15.37 -17.76
CA VAL A 621 -6.16 15.54 -18.19
C VAL A 621 -5.61 14.23 -18.76
N GLU A 622 -6.01 13.12 -18.17
CA GLU A 622 -5.56 11.80 -18.58
C GLU A 622 -6.71 10.80 -18.37
N ARG A 623 -6.97 9.98 -19.39
CA ARG A 623 -7.94 8.90 -19.33
C ARG A 623 -7.23 7.55 -19.45
N GLY A 624 -7.80 6.54 -18.81
CA GLY A 624 -7.48 5.13 -19.04
C GLY A 624 -8.19 4.57 -20.28
N GLU A 625 -7.94 3.31 -20.59
CA GLU A 625 -8.40 2.68 -21.83
C GLU A 625 -9.91 2.35 -21.86
N SER A 626 -10.61 2.49 -20.73
CA SER A 626 -12.08 2.43 -20.67
C SER A 626 -12.75 3.81 -20.73
N GLY A 627 -11.98 4.87 -20.94
CA GLY A 627 -12.45 6.25 -20.84
C GLY A 627 -12.56 6.79 -19.40
N ARG A 628 -12.19 5.99 -18.37
CA ARG A 628 -12.13 6.47 -16.99
C ARG A 628 -11.06 7.53 -16.83
N ILE A 629 -11.41 8.63 -16.16
CA ILE A 629 -10.48 9.72 -15.88
C ILE A 629 -9.52 9.24 -14.79
N LYS A 630 -8.23 9.23 -15.13
CA LYS A 630 -7.13 8.93 -14.23
C LYS A 630 -6.61 10.20 -13.53
N ARG A 631 -6.66 11.35 -14.25
CA ARG A 631 -6.26 12.66 -13.74
C ARG A 631 -7.29 13.70 -14.16
N LEU A 632 -7.88 14.36 -13.16
CA LEU A 632 -8.87 15.43 -13.34
C LEU A 632 -8.30 16.75 -12.82
N ARG A 633 -8.27 17.79 -13.66
CA ARG A 633 -7.91 19.13 -13.23
C ARG A 633 -9.15 19.89 -12.81
N ILE A 634 -9.18 20.33 -11.56
CA ILE A 634 -10.21 21.19 -10.98
C ILE A 634 -9.69 22.61 -11.02
N VAL A 635 -10.39 23.48 -11.74
CA VAL A 635 -10.07 24.90 -11.86
C VAL A 635 -11.11 25.70 -11.08
N GLY A 636 -10.69 26.40 -10.07
CA GLY A 636 -11.54 27.29 -9.27
C GLY A 636 -11.11 28.76 -9.39
N THR A 637 -11.82 29.65 -8.70
CA THR A 637 -11.45 31.08 -8.63
C THR A 637 -10.25 31.33 -7.73
N GLU A 638 -10.05 30.50 -6.71
CA GLU A 638 -9.00 30.66 -5.69
C GLU A 638 -7.83 29.68 -5.91
N LYS A 639 -8.10 28.52 -6.49
CA LYS A 639 -7.09 27.47 -6.66
C LYS A 639 -7.35 26.62 -7.89
N GLU A 640 -6.25 26.09 -8.47
CA GLU A 640 -6.25 25.07 -9.50
C GLU A 640 -5.40 23.88 -9.03
N MET A 641 -5.88 22.65 -9.23
CA MET A 641 -5.14 21.44 -8.88
C MET A 641 -5.60 20.25 -9.72
N THR A 642 -4.66 19.37 -10.07
CA THR A 642 -4.95 18.08 -10.68
C THR A 642 -5.12 17.03 -9.60
N ILE A 643 -6.24 16.33 -9.65
CA ILE A 643 -6.63 15.27 -8.71
C ILE A 643 -6.62 13.91 -9.44
N GLY A 644 -6.21 12.87 -8.79
CA GLY A 644 -6.27 11.47 -9.23
C GLY A 644 -6.02 10.52 -8.06
N LYS A 645 -6.22 9.22 -8.15
CA LYS A 645 -6.67 8.45 -9.32
C LYS A 645 -8.19 8.23 -9.31
N GLU A 646 -8.63 7.15 -9.96
CA GLU A 646 -10.04 6.83 -10.22
C GLU A 646 -10.94 6.99 -8.99
N LEU A 647 -10.63 6.30 -7.90
CA LEU A 647 -11.45 6.30 -6.68
C LEU A 647 -11.44 7.67 -5.97
N GLU A 648 -10.29 8.39 -5.99
CA GLU A 648 -10.22 9.74 -5.38
C GLU A 648 -11.09 10.74 -6.15
N ILE A 649 -11.12 10.67 -7.48
CA ILE A 649 -12.01 11.47 -8.32
C ILE A 649 -13.48 11.19 -7.95
N ARG A 650 -13.86 9.92 -7.83
CA ARG A 650 -15.22 9.52 -7.44
C ARG A 650 -15.60 9.99 -6.04
N ARG A 651 -14.66 9.90 -5.10
CA ARG A 651 -14.87 10.32 -3.71
C ARG A 651 -15.13 11.82 -3.59
N LEU A 652 -14.40 12.63 -4.39
CA LEU A 652 -14.52 14.10 -4.34
C LEU A 652 -15.77 14.63 -4.98
N LEU A 653 -16.32 13.93 -5.98
CA LEU A 653 -17.46 14.38 -6.77
C LEU A 653 -18.79 13.75 -6.36
N SER A 654 -18.90 13.19 -5.17
CA SER A 654 -20.15 12.66 -4.63
C SER A 654 -20.16 12.72 -3.10
N PRO A 655 -21.33 12.91 -2.46
CA PRO A 655 -21.45 12.78 -1.00
C PRO A 655 -20.98 11.41 -0.49
N THR A 656 -21.23 10.36 -1.27
CA THR A 656 -20.72 8.99 -1.05
C THR A 656 -19.57 8.71 -2.03
N HIS A 657 -19.83 7.98 -3.10
CA HIS A 657 -18.91 7.76 -4.22
C HIS A 657 -19.66 7.92 -5.54
N LEU A 658 -19.08 8.68 -6.48
CA LEU A 658 -19.61 8.75 -7.84
C LEU A 658 -19.60 7.36 -8.49
N TYR A 659 -20.54 7.08 -9.36
CA TYR A 659 -20.70 5.75 -10.00
C TYR A 659 -19.40 5.22 -10.63
N SER A 660 -18.73 6.07 -11.44
CA SER A 660 -17.40 5.79 -12.02
C SER A 660 -16.69 7.10 -12.33
N SER A 661 -15.41 7.04 -12.70
CA SER A 661 -14.70 8.21 -13.26
C SER A 661 -14.78 8.30 -14.79
N ALA A 662 -15.52 7.40 -15.46
CA ALA A 662 -15.75 7.49 -16.90
C ALA A 662 -16.90 8.44 -17.19
N PHE A 663 -16.65 9.74 -17.24
CA PHE A 663 -17.69 10.74 -17.48
C PHE A 663 -17.21 11.89 -18.37
N THR A 664 -18.18 12.59 -18.95
CA THR A 664 -18.02 13.89 -19.63
C THR A 664 -18.65 14.98 -18.80
N VAL A 665 -18.19 16.21 -18.97
CA VAL A 665 -18.65 17.38 -18.23
C VAL A 665 -19.30 18.37 -19.19
N SER A 666 -20.52 18.78 -18.91
CA SER A 666 -21.16 19.91 -19.56
C SER A 666 -21.60 20.94 -18.53
N THR A 667 -21.50 22.20 -18.87
CA THR A 667 -21.78 23.32 -17.96
C THR A 667 -22.83 24.26 -18.55
N SER A 668 -23.55 24.96 -17.68
CA SER A 668 -24.44 26.06 -18.08
C SER A 668 -23.97 27.36 -17.42
N GLY A 669 -24.03 28.46 -18.13
CA GLY A 669 -23.54 29.78 -17.70
C GLY A 669 -22.26 30.20 -18.43
N GLU A 670 -21.74 31.37 -18.05
CA GLU A 670 -20.58 31.97 -18.71
C GLU A 670 -19.24 31.56 -18.02
N GLU A 671 -18.43 32.51 -17.58
CA GLU A 671 -17.09 32.27 -17.02
C GLU A 671 -17.10 31.43 -15.73
N VAL A 672 -18.12 31.59 -14.88
CA VAL A 672 -18.37 30.76 -13.71
C VAL A 672 -19.68 30.02 -13.91
N PRO A 673 -19.67 28.71 -14.20
CA PRO A 673 -20.86 27.93 -14.47
C PRO A 673 -21.84 27.92 -13.30
N GLN A 674 -23.14 27.96 -13.59
CA GLN A 674 -24.20 27.80 -12.59
C GLN A 674 -24.45 26.34 -12.26
N THR A 675 -24.34 25.49 -13.28
CA THR A 675 -24.54 24.03 -13.13
C THR A 675 -23.45 23.24 -13.82
N PHE A 676 -23.16 22.06 -13.27
CA PHE A 676 -22.29 21.04 -13.85
C PHE A 676 -23.09 19.76 -14.04
N THR A 677 -23.17 19.27 -15.26
CA THR A 677 -23.80 18.00 -15.57
C THR A 677 -22.74 17.00 -15.99
N LEU A 678 -22.63 15.91 -15.21
CA LEU A 678 -21.77 14.78 -15.47
C LEU A 678 -22.59 13.66 -16.13
N ARG A 679 -22.18 13.22 -17.33
CA ARG A 679 -22.76 12.05 -18.00
C ARG A 679 -21.70 10.97 -18.06
N GLY A 680 -21.99 9.79 -17.54
CA GLY A 680 -20.97 8.78 -17.40
C GLY A 680 -21.38 7.37 -17.79
N ALA A 681 -20.42 6.46 -17.70
CA ALA A 681 -20.52 5.06 -18.09
C ALA A 681 -19.99 4.13 -17.01
N GLY A 682 -20.76 3.09 -16.70
CA GLY A 682 -20.37 2.05 -15.77
C GLY A 682 -20.47 2.41 -14.29
N TRP A 683 -20.26 1.40 -13.44
CA TRP A 683 -20.25 1.51 -11.98
C TRP A 683 -19.08 0.73 -11.37
N GLY A 684 -18.25 1.43 -10.62
CA GLY A 684 -16.99 0.92 -10.05
C GLY A 684 -15.80 1.15 -10.97
N HIS A 685 -14.67 0.61 -10.53
CA HIS A 685 -13.35 0.81 -11.17
C HIS A 685 -13.21 0.21 -12.58
N GLY A 686 -14.07 -0.77 -12.93
CA GLY A 686 -14.09 -1.37 -14.28
C GLY A 686 -12.96 -2.36 -14.59
N VAL A 687 -12.08 -2.66 -13.65
CA VAL A 687 -10.95 -3.60 -13.86
C VAL A 687 -11.40 -5.03 -13.65
N GLY A 688 -11.02 -5.93 -14.56
CA GLY A 688 -11.33 -7.36 -14.50
C GLY A 688 -12.82 -7.67 -14.81
N MET A 689 -13.44 -8.57 -14.04
CA MET A 689 -14.79 -9.08 -14.35
C MET A 689 -15.88 -8.01 -14.14
N CYS A 690 -16.71 -7.82 -15.16
CA CYS A 690 -17.96 -7.05 -15.06
C CYS A 690 -19.08 -7.96 -14.58
N GLN A 691 -19.62 -7.72 -13.39
CA GLN A 691 -20.66 -8.58 -12.78
C GLN A 691 -21.92 -8.64 -13.64
N ILE A 692 -22.41 -7.49 -14.13
CA ILE A 692 -23.60 -7.46 -15.00
C ILE A 692 -23.33 -8.14 -16.35
N GLY A 693 -22.16 -7.89 -16.95
CA GLY A 693 -21.77 -8.56 -18.19
C GLY A 693 -21.67 -10.08 -18.03
N ALA A 694 -21.07 -10.55 -16.93
CA ALA A 694 -21.00 -11.98 -16.59
C ALA A 694 -22.38 -12.61 -16.39
N ALA A 695 -23.33 -11.90 -15.77
CA ALA A 695 -24.70 -12.35 -15.61
C ALA A 695 -25.39 -12.53 -16.98
N VAL A 696 -25.23 -11.58 -17.89
CA VAL A 696 -25.76 -11.66 -19.27
C VAL A 696 -25.09 -12.78 -20.05
N MET A 697 -23.79 -12.96 -19.92
CA MET A 697 -23.08 -14.09 -20.57
C MET A 697 -23.64 -15.43 -20.08
N SER A 698 -23.81 -15.58 -18.75
CA SER A 698 -24.37 -16.79 -18.18
C SER A 698 -25.80 -17.09 -18.66
N ASP A 699 -26.66 -16.05 -18.74
CA ASP A 699 -28.04 -16.19 -19.29
C ASP A 699 -28.01 -16.61 -20.79
N LYS A 700 -26.98 -16.20 -21.54
CA LYS A 700 -26.75 -16.63 -22.92
C LYS A 700 -26.10 -18.01 -23.04
N GLY A 701 -25.92 -18.73 -21.93
CA GLY A 701 -25.39 -20.11 -21.91
C GLY A 701 -23.88 -20.25 -21.92
N TYR A 702 -23.13 -19.18 -21.63
CA TYR A 702 -21.69 -19.29 -21.45
C TYR A 702 -21.37 -19.97 -20.13
N SER A 703 -20.42 -20.90 -20.14
CA SER A 703 -19.91 -21.57 -18.94
C SER A 703 -18.99 -20.63 -18.12
N TYR A 704 -18.84 -20.92 -16.83
CA TYR A 704 -18.04 -20.08 -15.92
C TYR A 704 -16.57 -19.91 -16.36
N ASP A 705 -15.96 -20.95 -16.93
CA ASP A 705 -14.61 -20.90 -17.48
C ASP A 705 -14.50 -19.98 -18.71
N THR A 706 -15.51 -20.01 -19.58
CA THR A 706 -15.62 -19.07 -20.71
C THR A 706 -15.80 -17.64 -20.26
N ILE A 707 -16.66 -17.41 -19.24
CA ILE A 707 -16.83 -16.09 -18.62
C ILE A 707 -15.51 -15.59 -18.05
N LEU A 708 -14.79 -16.42 -17.29
CA LEU A 708 -13.52 -16.06 -16.68
C LEU A 708 -12.44 -15.72 -17.71
N THR A 709 -12.30 -16.52 -18.78
CA THR A 709 -11.30 -16.28 -19.84
C THR A 709 -11.64 -15.10 -20.74
N HIS A 710 -12.91 -14.67 -20.77
CA HIS A 710 -13.31 -13.41 -21.42
C HIS A 710 -12.71 -12.21 -20.69
N TYR A 711 -12.82 -12.14 -19.36
CA TYR A 711 -12.38 -11.01 -18.57
C TYR A 711 -10.91 -11.05 -18.13
N TYR A 712 -10.31 -12.26 -18.05
CA TYR A 712 -8.92 -12.44 -17.61
C TYR A 712 -8.14 -13.11 -18.74
N LYS A 713 -7.67 -12.29 -19.68
CA LYS A 713 -7.02 -12.75 -20.92
C LYS A 713 -5.75 -13.55 -20.62
N GLY A 714 -5.71 -14.79 -21.14
CA GLY A 714 -4.56 -15.69 -20.97
C GLY A 714 -4.44 -16.32 -19.57
N ALA A 715 -5.35 -16.06 -18.65
CA ALA A 715 -5.38 -16.74 -17.37
C ALA A 715 -5.93 -18.16 -17.49
N ASN A 716 -5.48 -19.04 -16.60
CA ASN A 716 -5.91 -20.44 -16.49
C ASN A 716 -6.57 -20.68 -15.13
N ILE A 717 -7.51 -21.62 -15.08
CA ILE A 717 -8.10 -22.08 -13.83
C ILE A 717 -7.25 -23.24 -13.29
N LYS A 718 -6.77 -23.12 -12.06
CA LYS A 718 -5.92 -24.13 -11.41
C LYS A 718 -6.46 -24.46 -10.03
N LYS A 719 -6.44 -25.72 -9.66
CA LYS A 719 -6.81 -26.17 -8.31
C LYS A 719 -5.57 -26.19 -7.41
N ILE A 720 -5.64 -25.55 -6.22
CA ILE A 720 -4.48 -25.37 -5.33
C ILE A 720 -4.58 -26.18 -4.01
N TYR A 721 -5.76 -26.78 -3.69
CA TYR A 721 -5.99 -27.77 -2.62
C TYR A 721 -7.16 -28.69 -2.93
#